data_9fcf6e86582a50d087838df9a028b9be
#
_entry.id   9fcf6e86582a50d087838df9a028b9be
#
_cell.length_a   1.000
_cell.length_b   1.000
_cell.length_c   1.000
_cell.angle_alpha   90.00
_cell.angle_beta   90.00
_cell.angle_gamma   90.00
#
_symmetry.space_group_name_H-M   'P 1'
#
loop_
_entity.id
_entity.type
_entity.pdbx_description
1 polymer ?
#
loop_
_entity_poly.entity_id
_entity_poly.type
_entity_poly.pdbx_seq_one_letter_code
_entity_poly.pdbx_strand_id
1 'polypeptide(L)'
;MNNLTSLFLSQSYQDTWEDYNRSLSSENFPKWDYIILTASNENQAVGYRSQIESRRDVLPPETHFAVIPDEGNVRVGSGGATLSVLRYIYKREEELKGVGSFKGLRILVIHSGGDSKRVPSYSALGKLFSPVPHKLPNGKSSTLFDEFLIAMSSVPSRIREGMLLLSGDVLLLFNPLQIDFPGRGAAAISFKENVETGKNHGVFLNSEDGNVKKFLHKQTVETLRQMGAVNENDCVDIDTGAVIFSTDMLSSLYSLISTTEDYHKYVNDTVRLSLYGDFLYPLAEDSTLEKFYDEKPEGEFCAELHAARAEVWKVLRPYRMKLLRLAPAKFIHFGTTREILALMSGGVDAYKALGWSKKVNSSISGNTAGYNSVLSERAEIGDDCYLEVSFVHSKASVGKNVVLSYIDIHDEQIPDDVVLHGLKQKDGKFVCRIYGVEDNPKENRLFGMNLEEALEQVGIQPSEVWNQEEHLLWFAKIYPECGNIRDAVDAALNLYDLLHGKGDLEAWKKMQKKSLCSGFNDADSSAIIAWNKRMQELVRMDEIAKDIRYGKPVKETAALEPLTQLQENWLERRLKRADFSEAVRLNYYIGTALGSRHGDRYVAESFKTISGQILEATLQNLQYNDSCKIVTEKHTVNLPLRVNWGGGWSDTPPICCEMGGTVLNAAISLNGELPVEVTLIKIPEKKIVFDSRDMDVHGEFDSIEELQKTGDPYDPFALQKACLLACGIIPSEGGSLDEILTRLGGGFEMHSEVTNVPKGSGLGTSSILSAACVKAVFEFMGISYTEEELYAHVLVMEQIMSTGGGWQDQVGGVTNGIKYITSKPGLDQQLRVEHIELQPETKKELNERFCLIYTGQRRLARNLLRDVVGRYVGNEPDSLYALNEIQKVAALMRFELERGKIDEFADLLNYHWELSRKVDAGSTNTLIDQIFLSIEDLIDAKMVCGAGGGGFLQVILKKGVTKETLRARIRELFQDSGVDVWDCEILF
;
A
#
# COMPACT_ATOMS: atom_id res chain seq x y z
N MET A 1 22.42 -11.52 -16.33
CA MET A 1 23.60 -11.68 -15.43
C MET A 1 23.77 -13.15 -15.07
N ASN A 2 25.01 -13.62 -14.81
CA ASN A 2 25.25 -14.92 -14.22
C ASN A 2 24.68 -14.93 -12.78
N ASN A 3 24.12 -16.06 -12.33
CA ASN A 3 23.49 -16.18 -11.00
C ASN A 3 24.44 -15.80 -9.85
N LEU A 4 25.74 -16.12 -9.95
CA LEU A 4 26.74 -15.78 -8.93
C LEU A 4 26.99 -14.28 -8.86
N THR A 5 27.13 -13.62 -10.00
CA THR A 5 27.27 -12.15 -10.08
C THR A 5 26.05 -11.45 -9.49
N SER A 6 24.83 -11.90 -9.81
CA SER A 6 23.60 -11.34 -9.28
C SER A 6 23.51 -11.49 -7.76
N LEU A 7 23.86 -12.68 -7.24
CA LEU A 7 23.85 -12.94 -5.80
C LEU A 7 24.85 -12.03 -5.06
N PHE A 8 26.08 -11.93 -5.58
CA PHE A 8 27.12 -11.09 -5.00
C PHE A 8 26.73 -9.60 -4.99
N LEU A 9 26.21 -9.08 -6.09
CA LEU A 9 25.76 -7.69 -6.17
C LEU A 9 24.54 -7.43 -5.29
N SER A 10 23.62 -8.39 -5.16
CA SER A 10 22.49 -8.30 -4.25
C SER A 10 22.93 -8.21 -2.78
N GLN A 11 23.88 -9.06 -2.38
CA GLN A 11 24.45 -8.99 -1.04
C GLN A 11 25.16 -7.65 -0.80
N SER A 12 26.01 -7.23 -1.77
CA SER A 12 26.69 -5.93 -1.70
C SER A 12 25.72 -4.75 -1.58
N TYR A 13 24.56 -4.82 -2.25
CA TYR A 13 23.53 -3.79 -2.14
C TYR A 13 22.90 -3.76 -0.74
N GLN A 14 22.62 -4.94 -0.15
CA GLN A 14 22.10 -5.02 1.21
C GLN A 14 23.09 -4.44 2.22
N ASP A 15 24.39 -4.77 2.10
CA ASP A 15 25.44 -4.23 2.96
C ASP A 15 25.52 -2.70 2.85
N THR A 16 25.45 -2.15 1.62
CA THR A 16 25.45 -0.69 1.43
C THR A 16 24.17 -0.02 1.93
N TRP A 17 23.02 -0.71 1.87
CA TRP A 17 21.77 -0.23 2.47
C TRP A 17 21.88 -0.14 3.99
N GLU A 18 22.48 -1.13 4.65
CA GLU A 18 22.73 -1.07 6.09
C GLU A 18 23.67 0.08 6.45
N ASP A 19 24.75 0.28 5.69
CA ASP A 19 25.70 1.37 5.89
C ASP A 19 25.04 2.74 5.65
N TYR A 20 24.16 2.84 4.65
CA TYR A 20 23.34 4.03 4.45
C TYR A 20 22.48 4.33 5.69
N ASN A 21 21.77 3.35 6.26
CA ASN A 21 21.00 3.53 7.48
C ASN A 21 21.86 3.90 8.70
N ARG A 22 23.07 3.32 8.82
CA ARG A 22 24.06 3.70 9.84
C ARG A 22 24.48 5.15 9.67
N SER A 23 24.66 5.62 8.43
CA SER A 23 25.02 7.03 8.14
C SER A 23 23.93 8.02 8.59
N LEU A 24 22.66 7.59 8.62
CA LEU A 24 21.54 8.41 9.09
C LEU A 24 21.43 8.49 10.63
N SER A 25 21.86 7.45 11.35
CA SER A 25 21.55 7.27 12.76
C SER A 25 22.77 7.24 13.69
N SER A 26 23.98 6.97 13.19
CA SER A 26 25.19 6.82 14.00
C SER A 26 26.15 7.99 13.81
N GLU A 27 26.52 8.68 14.89
CA GLU A 27 27.51 9.76 14.88
C GLU A 27 28.93 9.26 14.53
N ASN A 28 29.27 8.02 14.90
CA ASN A 28 30.61 7.46 14.71
C ASN A 28 30.81 6.76 13.35
N PHE A 29 29.74 6.66 12.54
CA PHE A 29 29.87 6.06 11.20
C PHE A 29 30.57 7.02 10.25
N PRO A 30 31.58 6.57 9.46
CA PRO A 30 32.26 7.44 8.49
C PRO A 30 31.28 7.95 7.43
N LYS A 31 31.18 9.27 7.27
CA LYS A 31 30.27 9.95 6.36
C LYS A 31 31.04 10.81 5.37
N TRP A 32 30.36 11.23 4.31
CA TRP A 32 30.84 12.31 3.46
C TRP A 32 30.74 13.62 4.22
N ASP A 33 31.81 14.44 4.21
CA ASP A 33 31.74 15.80 4.73
C ASP A 33 30.94 16.70 3.77
N TYR A 34 31.11 16.47 2.45
CA TYR A 34 30.40 17.19 1.39
C TYR A 34 29.84 16.23 0.36
N ILE A 35 28.61 16.50 -0.06
CA ILE A 35 28.00 15.93 -1.28
C ILE A 35 27.57 17.11 -2.15
N ILE A 36 28.21 17.26 -3.28
CA ILE A 36 28.03 18.41 -4.17
C ILE A 36 27.46 17.94 -5.51
N LEU A 37 26.39 18.58 -5.95
CA LEU A 37 25.84 18.39 -7.29
C LEU A 37 26.26 19.59 -8.16
N THR A 38 26.70 19.34 -9.39
CA THR A 38 26.88 20.41 -10.37
C THR A 38 25.63 20.57 -11.21
N ALA A 39 25.30 21.76 -11.65
CA ALA A 39 24.15 22.06 -12.48
C ALA A 39 24.56 22.98 -13.65
N SER A 40 23.88 22.84 -14.80
CA SER A 40 24.20 23.62 -16.01
C SER A 40 23.78 25.09 -15.93
N ASN A 41 22.86 25.42 -15.02
CA ASN A 41 22.38 26.78 -14.81
C ASN A 41 21.63 26.89 -13.48
N GLU A 42 21.25 28.11 -13.09
CA GLU A 42 20.56 28.37 -11.82
C GLU A 42 19.14 27.74 -11.78
N ASN A 43 18.41 27.67 -12.89
CA ASN A 43 17.08 27.04 -12.92
C ASN A 43 17.18 25.56 -12.56
N GLN A 44 18.14 24.83 -13.12
CA GLN A 44 18.38 23.43 -12.79
C GLN A 44 18.85 23.28 -11.33
N ALA A 45 19.71 24.20 -10.85
CA ALA A 45 20.15 24.18 -9.45
C ALA A 45 19.00 24.38 -8.47
N VAL A 46 18.05 25.25 -8.76
CA VAL A 46 16.82 25.42 -7.96
C VAL A 46 16.04 24.10 -7.90
N GLY A 47 15.86 23.43 -9.04
CA GLY A 47 15.22 22.10 -9.10
C GLY A 47 15.93 21.07 -8.21
N TYR A 48 17.25 21.00 -8.27
CA TYR A 48 18.06 20.08 -7.46
C TYR A 48 18.00 20.39 -5.97
N ARG A 49 18.05 21.67 -5.60
CA ARG A 49 17.86 22.08 -4.19
C ARG A 49 16.48 21.67 -3.66
N SER A 50 15.42 21.85 -4.46
CA SER A 50 14.08 21.41 -4.11
C SER A 50 13.98 19.89 -3.92
N GLN A 51 14.65 19.09 -4.77
CA GLN A 51 14.74 17.64 -4.64
C GLN A 51 15.50 17.20 -3.39
N ILE A 52 16.61 17.86 -3.06
CA ILE A 52 17.39 17.61 -1.84
C ILE A 52 16.52 17.95 -0.60
N GLU A 53 15.88 19.12 -0.60
CA GLU A 53 15.02 19.54 0.51
C GLU A 53 13.86 18.58 0.75
N SER A 54 13.25 18.04 -0.31
CA SER A 54 12.17 17.06 -0.20
C SER A 54 12.59 15.71 0.40
N ARG A 55 13.91 15.48 0.55
CA ARG A 55 14.52 14.25 1.08
C ARG A 55 15.24 14.48 2.41
N ARG A 56 15.08 15.63 3.03
CA ARG A 56 15.86 16.03 4.22
C ARG A 56 15.83 14.98 5.35
N ASP A 57 14.73 14.30 5.54
CA ASP A 57 14.51 13.23 6.54
C ASP A 57 15.26 11.93 6.25
N VAL A 58 15.76 11.76 5.03
CA VAL A 58 16.52 10.58 4.59
C VAL A 58 17.94 10.91 4.10
N LEU A 59 18.46 12.08 4.46
CA LEU A 59 19.84 12.49 4.19
C LEU A 59 20.67 12.42 5.47
N PRO A 60 21.97 12.03 5.39
CA PRO A 60 22.86 12.05 6.55
C PRO A 60 22.96 13.46 7.16
N PRO A 61 22.64 13.64 8.46
CA PRO A 61 22.44 14.97 9.06
C PRO A 61 23.71 15.80 9.16
N GLU A 62 24.89 15.18 9.20
CA GLU A 62 26.18 15.86 9.34
C GLU A 62 26.84 16.15 7.99
N THR A 63 26.31 15.62 6.89
CA THR A 63 26.82 15.82 5.55
C THR A 63 26.31 17.15 4.98
N HIS A 64 27.23 17.99 4.47
CA HIS A 64 26.84 19.20 3.81
C HIS A 64 26.49 18.96 2.33
N PHE A 65 25.20 19.17 1.99
CA PHE A 65 24.72 19.11 0.61
C PHE A 65 24.71 20.50 -0.03
N ALA A 66 25.28 20.62 -1.23
CA ALA A 66 25.22 21.85 -2.00
C ALA A 66 25.02 21.59 -3.50
N VAL A 67 24.47 22.58 -4.20
CA VAL A 67 24.28 22.55 -5.65
C VAL A 67 25.00 23.76 -6.23
N ILE A 68 25.98 23.51 -7.09
CA ILE A 68 26.83 24.53 -7.71
C ILE A 68 26.46 24.65 -9.20
N PRO A 69 25.76 25.70 -9.62
CA PRO A 69 25.48 25.95 -11.03
C PRO A 69 26.73 26.46 -11.77
N ASP A 70 26.76 26.27 -13.08
CA ASP A 70 27.72 26.92 -13.94
C ASP A 70 27.56 28.46 -13.84
N GLU A 71 28.64 29.18 -13.62
CA GLU A 71 28.62 30.63 -13.39
C GLU A 71 28.16 31.39 -14.65
N GLY A 72 27.32 32.39 -14.47
CA GLY A 72 26.74 33.17 -15.55
C GLY A 72 25.77 32.44 -16.47
N ASN A 73 25.31 31.22 -16.07
CA ASN A 73 24.49 30.34 -16.88
C ASN A 73 25.11 29.95 -18.24
N VAL A 74 26.45 29.97 -18.31
CA VAL A 74 27.21 29.56 -19.51
C VAL A 74 27.94 28.25 -19.23
N ARG A 75 28.19 27.45 -20.25
CA ARG A 75 28.88 26.16 -20.08
C ARG A 75 30.36 26.37 -19.83
N VAL A 76 30.80 25.89 -18.68
CA VAL A 76 32.22 26.00 -18.26
C VAL A 76 33.03 24.71 -18.47
N GLY A 77 32.39 23.66 -18.92
CA GLY A 77 32.97 22.31 -19.03
C GLY A 77 33.04 21.56 -17.71
N SER A 78 33.18 20.23 -17.78
CA SER A 78 33.22 19.37 -16.58
C SER A 78 34.40 19.64 -15.66
N GLY A 79 35.57 20.01 -16.22
CA GLY A 79 36.72 20.46 -15.47
C GLY A 79 36.50 21.83 -14.80
N GLY A 80 35.90 22.80 -15.56
CA GLY A 80 35.54 24.11 -15.02
C GLY A 80 34.53 23.97 -13.85
N ALA A 81 33.52 23.13 -13.98
CA ALA A 81 32.60 22.83 -12.90
C ALA A 81 33.30 22.21 -11.68
N THR A 82 34.29 21.32 -11.88
CA THR A 82 35.13 20.79 -10.78
C THR A 82 35.88 21.92 -10.08
N LEU A 83 36.49 22.87 -10.82
CA LEU A 83 37.16 24.02 -10.22
C LEU A 83 36.21 24.91 -9.43
N SER A 84 34.97 25.11 -9.89
CA SER A 84 33.92 25.85 -9.15
C SER A 84 33.59 25.17 -7.82
N VAL A 85 33.50 23.83 -7.82
CA VAL A 85 33.28 23.05 -6.58
C VAL A 85 34.45 23.22 -5.61
N LEU A 86 35.72 23.16 -6.11
CA LEU A 86 36.92 23.37 -5.27
C LEU A 86 36.89 24.75 -4.63
N ARG A 87 36.57 25.80 -5.42
CA ARG A 87 36.46 27.18 -4.91
C ARG A 87 35.41 27.30 -3.82
N TYR A 88 34.23 26.68 -4.01
CA TYR A 88 33.16 26.67 -3.04
C TYR A 88 33.57 26.03 -1.71
N ILE A 89 34.15 24.82 -1.78
CA ILE A 89 34.55 24.08 -0.57
C ILE A 89 35.68 24.85 0.16
N TYR A 90 36.69 25.31 -0.57
CA TYR A 90 37.82 26.04 0.05
C TYR A 90 37.35 27.28 0.81
N LYS A 91 36.50 28.11 0.19
CA LYS A 91 35.93 29.32 0.84
C LYS A 91 35.09 28.95 2.06
N ARG A 92 34.27 27.91 1.96
CA ARG A 92 33.43 27.45 3.08
C ARG A 92 34.28 26.94 4.25
N GLU A 93 35.33 26.19 3.99
CA GLU A 93 36.26 25.74 5.03
C GLU A 93 37.01 26.96 5.64
N GLU A 94 37.38 27.95 4.85
CA GLU A 94 37.97 29.21 5.32
C GLU A 94 37.00 29.97 6.25
N GLU A 95 35.70 30.06 5.91
CA GLU A 95 34.66 30.67 6.75
C GLU A 95 34.46 29.90 8.06
N LEU A 96 34.46 28.56 8.02
CA LEU A 96 34.20 27.70 9.18
C LEU A 96 35.40 27.54 10.10
N LYS A 97 36.63 27.46 9.56
CA LYS A 97 37.85 27.08 10.30
C LYS A 97 38.94 28.19 10.30
N GLY A 98 38.67 29.32 9.62
CA GLY A 98 39.62 30.42 9.47
C GLY A 98 40.75 30.13 8.46
N VAL A 99 40.80 28.91 7.91
CA VAL A 99 41.78 28.50 6.88
C VAL A 99 41.12 27.57 5.89
N GLY A 100 41.20 27.86 4.60
CA GLY A 100 40.73 26.97 3.55
C GLY A 100 41.66 25.78 3.37
N SER A 101 41.11 24.55 3.34
CA SER A 101 41.89 23.33 3.17
C SER A 101 40.99 22.18 2.73
N PHE A 102 41.55 21.25 1.94
CA PHE A 102 40.89 19.99 1.61
C PHE A 102 41.36 18.84 2.52
N LYS A 103 42.36 19.05 3.34
CA LYS A 103 42.98 18.02 4.18
C LYS A 103 41.93 17.49 5.20
N GLY A 104 41.81 16.18 5.29
CA GLY A 104 40.89 15.49 6.18
C GLY A 104 39.47 15.42 5.66
N LEU A 105 39.12 16.00 4.50
CA LEU A 105 37.79 16.00 3.95
C LEU A 105 37.52 14.81 3.04
N ARG A 106 36.33 14.24 3.16
CA ARG A 106 35.74 13.24 2.25
C ARG A 106 34.65 13.90 1.44
N ILE A 107 34.88 14.05 0.15
CA ILE A 107 34.06 14.85 -0.74
C ILE A 107 33.49 13.94 -1.83
N LEU A 108 32.15 13.95 -2.02
CA LEU A 108 31.48 13.35 -3.15
C LEU A 108 30.99 14.45 -4.08
N VAL A 109 31.37 14.40 -5.35
CA VAL A 109 30.86 15.30 -6.39
C VAL A 109 30.16 14.50 -7.46
N ILE A 110 28.91 14.86 -7.76
CA ILE A 110 28.14 14.25 -8.83
C ILE A 110 27.98 15.29 -9.95
N HIS A 111 28.63 15.02 -11.07
CA HIS A 111 28.51 15.84 -12.25
C HIS A 111 27.19 15.58 -12.95
N SER A 112 26.19 16.44 -12.69
CA SER A 112 24.85 16.35 -13.22
C SER A 112 24.41 17.53 -14.08
N GLY A 113 25.39 18.36 -14.50
CA GLY A 113 25.17 19.43 -15.46
C GLY A 113 24.82 18.88 -16.85
N GLY A 114 24.04 19.66 -17.60
CA GLY A 114 23.62 19.31 -18.96
C GLY A 114 22.10 19.35 -19.10
N ASP A 115 21.63 19.73 -20.31
CA ASP A 115 20.20 20.01 -20.58
C ASP A 115 19.37 18.74 -20.77
N SER A 116 19.95 17.55 -20.63
CA SER A 116 19.31 16.24 -20.85
C SER A 116 18.60 16.14 -22.22
N LYS A 117 19.12 16.79 -23.27
CA LYS A 117 18.47 16.92 -24.58
C LYS A 117 18.00 15.59 -25.18
N ARG A 118 18.76 14.48 -24.98
CA ARG A 118 18.40 13.14 -25.48
C ARG A 118 17.31 12.44 -24.68
N VAL A 119 16.92 13.00 -23.53
CA VAL A 119 15.79 12.54 -22.71
C VAL A 119 15.02 13.75 -22.21
N PRO A 120 14.20 14.39 -23.07
CA PRO A 120 13.53 15.65 -22.73
C PRO A 120 12.65 15.57 -21.48
N SER A 121 12.03 14.42 -21.19
CA SER A 121 11.23 14.19 -19.99
C SER A 121 11.99 14.45 -18.70
N TYR A 122 13.31 14.25 -18.67
CA TYR A 122 14.15 14.50 -17.49
C TYR A 122 14.88 15.85 -17.53
N SER A 123 14.59 16.71 -18.50
CA SER A 123 15.26 18.01 -18.59
C SER A 123 14.97 18.90 -17.39
N ALA A 124 13.72 18.99 -16.94
CA ALA A 124 13.27 19.91 -15.90
C ALA A 124 13.80 19.58 -14.49
N LEU A 125 13.86 18.30 -14.13
CA LEU A 125 14.37 17.84 -12.83
C LEU A 125 15.82 17.35 -12.88
N GLY A 126 16.36 17.18 -14.10
CA GLY A 126 17.69 16.60 -14.35
C GLY A 126 17.70 15.07 -14.31
N LYS A 127 18.59 14.46 -15.10
CA LYS A 127 18.74 13.00 -15.19
C LYS A 127 19.05 12.32 -13.86
N LEU A 128 19.73 13.02 -12.96
CA LEU A 128 20.08 12.50 -11.65
C LEU A 128 18.85 12.13 -10.81
N PHE A 129 17.70 12.75 -11.05
CA PHE A 129 16.43 12.44 -10.37
C PHE A 129 15.48 11.62 -11.24
N SER A 130 15.98 10.96 -12.29
CA SER A 130 15.20 10.02 -13.07
C SER A 130 14.83 8.78 -12.26
N PRO A 131 13.66 8.20 -12.47
CA PRO A 131 13.26 6.97 -11.83
C PRO A 131 14.20 5.80 -12.10
N VAL A 132 14.41 5.00 -11.07
CA VAL A 132 15.03 3.66 -11.18
C VAL A 132 13.93 2.62 -10.91
N PRO A 133 13.86 1.52 -11.68
CA PRO A 133 12.81 0.51 -11.51
C PRO A 133 13.04 -0.36 -10.26
N HIS A 134 13.26 0.32 -9.13
CA HIS A 134 13.59 -0.26 -7.85
C HIS A 134 12.73 0.32 -6.73
N LYS A 135 12.17 -0.56 -5.91
CA LYS A 135 11.52 -0.20 -4.65
C LYS A 135 12.53 -0.40 -3.53
N LEU A 136 12.90 0.70 -2.88
CA LEU A 136 13.84 0.66 -1.75
C LEU A 136 13.33 -0.25 -0.62
N PRO A 137 14.20 -0.80 0.23
CA PRO A 137 13.78 -1.64 1.37
C PRO A 137 12.82 -0.96 2.34
N ASN A 138 12.80 0.38 2.42
CA ASN A 138 11.82 1.15 3.19
C ASN A 138 10.48 1.37 2.47
N GLY A 139 10.28 0.76 1.30
CA GLY A 139 9.05 0.84 0.52
C GLY A 139 8.89 2.06 -0.38
N LYS A 140 9.82 3.02 -0.34
CA LYS A 140 9.80 4.20 -1.23
C LYS A 140 10.29 3.85 -2.63
N SER A 141 9.81 4.58 -3.63
CA SER A 141 10.33 4.51 -5.01
C SER A 141 11.69 5.20 -5.09
N SER A 142 12.60 4.64 -5.89
CA SER A 142 13.98 5.08 -6.02
C SER A 142 14.18 5.98 -7.24
N THR A 143 15.08 6.95 -7.11
CA THR A 143 15.68 7.70 -8.23
C THR A 143 17.18 7.40 -8.33
N LEU A 144 17.80 7.80 -9.44
CA LEU A 144 19.24 7.59 -9.61
C LEU A 144 20.06 8.27 -8.50
N PHE A 145 19.61 9.43 -8.01
CA PHE A 145 20.23 10.11 -6.86
C PHE A 145 20.13 9.26 -5.56
N ASP A 146 18.98 8.65 -5.29
CA ASP A 146 18.80 7.80 -4.11
C ASP A 146 19.73 6.57 -4.18
N GLU A 147 19.86 5.96 -5.36
CA GLU A 147 20.79 4.84 -5.58
C GLU A 147 22.27 5.26 -5.41
N PHE A 148 22.65 6.47 -5.85
CA PHE A 148 24.00 6.98 -5.60
C PHE A 148 24.28 7.17 -4.12
N LEU A 149 23.34 7.74 -3.36
CA LEU A 149 23.51 7.91 -1.91
C LEU A 149 23.72 6.56 -1.22
N ILE A 150 22.92 5.55 -1.59
CA ILE A 150 23.04 4.21 -1.02
C ILE A 150 24.36 3.56 -1.45
N ALA A 151 24.64 3.49 -2.74
CA ALA A 151 25.83 2.82 -3.26
C ALA A 151 27.15 3.44 -2.75
N MET A 152 27.17 4.76 -2.51
CA MET A 152 28.34 5.49 -2.05
C MET A 152 28.41 5.65 -0.52
N SER A 153 27.48 5.13 0.25
CA SER A 153 27.44 5.28 1.71
C SER A 153 28.59 4.58 2.44
N SER A 154 29.08 3.47 1.89
CA SER A 154 30.20 2.70 2.47
C SER A 154 31.57 3.23 2.06
N VAL A 155 31.67 4.05 1.01
CA VAL A 155 32.95 4.53 0.44
C VAL A 155 33.76 5.40 1.43
N PRO A 156 33.16 6.27 2.29
CA PRO A 156 33.90 7.03 3.29
C PRO A 156 34.72 6.18 4.27
N SER A 157 34.37 4.91 4.44
CA SER A 157 35.18 3.97 5.26
C SER A 157 36.40 3.45 4.53
N ARG A 158 36.50 3.61 3.20
CA ARG A 158 37.56 3.10 2.34
C ARG A 158 38.55 4.17 1.86
N ILE A 159 38.17 5.44 1.99
CA ILE A 159 39.04 6.57 1.70
C ILE A 159 39.23 7.41 2.97
N ARG A 160 40.46 7.70 3.30
CA ARG A 160 40.76 8.53 4.47
C ARG A 160 40.37 9.98 4.24
N GLU A 161 40.69 10.50 3.08
CA GLU A 161 40.42 11.85 2.61
C GLU A 161 40.51 11.89 1.07
N GLY A 162 39.91 12.85 0.44
CA GLY A 162 39.91 13.02 -1.00
C GLY A 162 38.52 13.31 -1.57
N MET A 163 38.48 13.42 -2.89
CA MET A 163 37.24 13.71 -3.64
C MET A 163 36.93 12.56 -4.60
N LEU A 164 35.78 11.95 -4.47
CA LEU A 164 35.21 11.06 -5.47
C LEU A 164 34.31 11.87 -6.41
N LEU A 165 34.57 11.81 -7.70
CA LEU A 165 33.72 12.40 -8.75
C LEU A 165 32.97 11.30 -9.47
N LEU A 166 31.68 11.52 -9.75
CA LEU A 166 30.79 10.60 -10.46
C LEU A 166 30.11 11.33 -11.63
N SER A 167 29.79 10.57 -12.69
CA SER A 167 28.84 11.02 -13.72
C SER A 167 27.42 10.81 -13.25
N GLY A 168 26.56 11.82 -13.38
CA GLY A 168 25.18 11.81 -12.89
C GLY A 168 24.16 11.07 -13.77
N ASP A 169 24.61 10.38 -14.83
CA ASP A 169 23.72 9.62 -15.74
C ASP A 169 24.08 8.12 -15.83
N VAL A 170 24.92 7.64 -14.89
CA VAL A 170 25.42 6.26 -14.87
C VAL A 170 25.27 5.67 -13.47
N LEU A 171 24.51 4.61 -13.34
CA LEU A 171 24.47 3.84 -12.09
C LEU A 171 25.58 2.78 -12.08
N LEU A 172 26.43 2.82 -11.05
CA LEU A 172 27.47 1.85 -10.80
C LEU A 172 27.05 0.92 -9.65
N LEU A 173 26.96 -0.37 -9.94
CA LEU A 173 26.72 -1.41 -8.94
C LEU A 173 28.00 -2.22 -8.73
N PHE A 174 28.56 -2.15 -7.52
CA PHE A 174 29.80 -2.83 -7.15
C PHE A 174 29.89 -2.97 -5.62
N ASN A 175 30.89 -3.73 -5.16
CA ASN A 175 31.19 -3.79 -3.73
C ASN A 175 32.21 -2.71 -3.34
N PRO A 176 31.84 -1.70 -2.52
CA PRO A 176 32.76 -0.61 -2.12
C PRO A 176 34.01 -1.08 -1.37
N LEU A 177 34.00 -2.28 -0.76
CA LEU A 177 35.17 -2.85 -0.10
C LEU A 177 36.34 -3.12 -1.07
N GLN A 178 36.10 -3.14 -2.39
CA GLN A 178 37.12 -3.29 -3.40
C GLN A 178 37.91 -1.97 -3.69
N ILE A 179 37.45 -0.83 -3.17
CA ILE A 179 38.15 0.42 -3.31
C ILE A 179 39.40 0.40 -2.43
N ASP A 180 40.56 0.51 -3.09
CA ASP A 180 41.87 0.62 -2.46
C ASP A 180 42.56 1.87 -3.01
N PHE A 181 42.35 3.02 -2.39
CA PHE A 181 42.91 4.30 -2.79
C PHE A 181 44.19 4.61 -2.01
N PRO A 182 45.32 4.80 -2.69
CA PRO A 182 46.63 5.01 -2.02
C PRO A 182 46.77 6.37 -1.33
N GLY A 183 45.76 7.27 -1.44
CA GLY A 183 45.77 8.60 -0.82
C GLY A 183 46.66 9.62 -1.52
N ARG A 184 47.27 9.32 -2.67
CA ARG A 184 48.10 10.24 -3.47
C ARG A 184 47.78 10.12 -4.95
N GLY A 185 47.68 11.26 -5.66
CA GLY A 185 47.35 11.32 -7.07
C GLY A 185 45.87 11.03 -7.35
N ALA A 186 45.59 10.26 -8.38
CA ALA A 186 44.25 9.89 -8.76
C ALA A 186 44.06 8.36 -8.81
N ALA A 187 42.79 7.91 -8.76
CA ALA A 187 42.44 6.55 -9.06
C ALA A 187 41.18 6.52 -9.92
N ALA A 188 41.23 5.90 -11.09
CA ALA A 188 40.10 5.69 -11.97
C ALA A 188 39.41 4.38 -11.62
N ILE A 189 38.09 4.40 -11.42
CA ILE A 189 37.26 3.22 -11.19
C ILE A 189 36.87 2.61 -12.54
N SER A 190 37.17 1.35 -12.72
CA SER A 190 36.98 0.62 -13.97
C SER A 190 36.49 -0.80 -13.72
N PHE A 191 35.85 -1.43 -14.71
CA PHE A 191 35.61 -2.85 -14.79
C PHE A 191 35.64 -3.33 -16.22
N LYS A 192 35.67 -4.64 -16.41
CA LYS A 192 35.70 -5.26 -17.74
C LYS A 192 34.30 -5.24 -18.36
N GLU A 193 34.18 -4.67 -19.55
CA GLU A 193 32.98 -4.64 -20.36
C GLU A 193 33.29 -5.02 -21.80
N ASN A 194 32.28 -5.45 -22.55
CA ASN A 194 32.46 -5.83 -23.95
C ASN A 194 32.98 -4.66 -24.78
N VAL A 195 33.86 -4.94 -25.73
CA VAL A 195 34.52 -3.92 -26.59
C VAL A 195 33.50 -3.12 -27.39
N GLU A 196 32.34 -3.70 -27.76
CA GLU A 196 31.28 -3.00 -28.46
C GLU A 196 30.62 -1.90 -27.59
N THR A 197 30.54 -2.12 -26.27
CA THR A 197 30.17 -1.08 -25.31
C THR A 197 31.32 -0.08 -25.16
N GLY A 198 32.55 -0.57 -25.04
CA GLY A 198 33.76 0.25 -24.85
C GLY A 198 34.00 1.29 -25.94
N LYS A 199 33.67 1.02 -27.22
CA LYS A 199 33.83 1.99 -28.33
C LYS A 199 33.05 3.29 -28.13
N ASN A 200 31.98 3.28 -27.34
CA ASN A 200 31.11 4.43 -27.06
C ASN A 200 31.56 5.22 -25.82
N HIS A 201 32.51 4.67 -25.06
CA HIS A 201 33.01 5.23 -23.79
C HIS A 201 34.51 5.45 -23.83
N GLY A 202 35.09 5.89 -22.72
CA GLY A 202 36.54 5.88 -22.51
C GLY A 202 37.01 4.45 -22.20
N VAL A 203 38.23 4.13 -22.59
CA VAL A 203 38.87 2.86 -22.28
C VAL A 203 40.28 3.12 -21.71
N PHE A 204 40.58 2.47 -20.60
CA PHE A 204 41.89 2.52 -19.97
C PHE A 204 42.81 1.40 -20.45
N LEU A 205 44.05 1.74 -20.75
CA LEU A 205 45.15 0.79 -20.91
C LEU A 205 46.06 0.94 -19.69
N ASN A 206 46.28 -0.15 -18.94
CA ASN A 206 47.12 -0.11 -17.75
C ASN A 206 48.60 -0.46 -18.06
N SER A 207 49.49 0.03 -17.19
CA SER A 207 50.87 -0.41 -17.10
C SER A 207 51.02 -1.64 -16.17
N GLU A 208 52.23 -2.20 -16.15
CA GLU A 208 52.57 -3.33 -15.26
C GLU A 208 52.47 -2.94 -13.76
N ASP A 209 52.68 -1.69 -13.43
CA ASP A 209 52.59 -1.15 -12.06
C ASP A 209 51.13 -0.89 -11.59
N GLY A 210 50.15 -1.16 -12.44
CA GLY A 210 48.73 -0.95 -12.11
C GLY A 210 48.27 0.51 -12.30
N ASN A 211 49.10 1.36 -12.85
CA ASN A 211 48.70 2.71 -13.22
C ASN A 211 48.06 2.75 -14.61
N VAL A 212 47.37 3.83 -14.93
CA VAL A 212 46.85 4.09 -16.26
C VAL A 212 47.97 4.48 -17.18
N LYS A 213 48.29 3.63 -18.18
CA LYS A 213 49.28 3.90 -19.21
C LYS A 213 48.75 4.88 -20.25
N LYS A 214 47.53 4.61 -20.76
CA LYS A 214 46.83 5.44 -21.73
C LYS A 214 45.36 5.54 -21.40
N PHE A 215 44.78 6.67 -21.75
CA PHE A 215 43.34 6.87 -21.79
C PHE A 215 42.87 7.03 -23.24
N LEU A 216 41.97 6.16 -23.69
CA LEU A 216 41.51 6.08 -25.08
C LEU A 216 40.06 6.48 -25.13
N HIS A 217 39.74 7.71 -25.56
CA HIS A 217 38.39 8.24 -25.58
C HIS A 217 37.68 7.93 -26.89
N LYS A 218 36.57 7.15 -26.83
CA LYS A 218 35.66 6.84 -27.97
C LYS A 218 36.38 6.40 -29.25
N GLN A 219 37.19 5.34 -29.14
CA GLN A 219 37.93 4.78 -30.27
C GLN A 219 37.15 3.67 -30.96
N THR A 220 37.48 3.41 -32.24
CA THR A 220 36.94 2.25 -32.97
C THR A 220 37.40 0.94 -32.38
N VAL A 221 36.65 -0.14 -32.58
CA VAL A 221 37.01 -1.49 -32.10
C VAL A 221 38.36 -1.92 -32.67
N GLU A 222 38.67 -1.61 -33.96
CA GLU A 222 39.91 -1.91 -34.59
C GLU A 222 41.08 -1.18 -33.91
N THR A 223 40.92 0.09 -33.60
CA THR A 223 41.91 0.90 -32.88
C THR A 223 42.17 0.36 -31.49
N LEU A 224 41.10 0.00 -30.74
CA LEU A 224 41.23 -0.58 -29.40
C LEU A 224 41.99 -1.92 -29.43
N ARG A 225 41.76 -2.78 -30.44
CA ARG A 225 42.51 -4.02 -30.65
C ARG A 225 43.97 -3.77 -30.99
N GLN A 226 44.25 -2.88 -31.93
CA GLN A 226 45.62 -2.49 -32.32
C GLN A 226 46.44 -1.95 -31.18
N MET A 227 45.81 -1.22 -30.27
CA MET A 227 46.45 -0.66 -29.08
C MET A 227 46.60 -1.66 -27.91
N GLY A 228 46.12 -2.89 -28.06
CA GLY A 228 46.19 -3.91 -27.02
C GLY A 228 45.27 -3.69 -25.83
N ALA A 229 44.23 -2.89 -26.01
CA ALA A 229 43.22 -2.61 -24.95
C ALA A 229 42.21 -3.72 -24.78
N VAL A 230 42.03 -4.60 -25.77
CA VAL A 230 41.05 -5.70 -25.79
C VAL A 230 41.69 -6.99 -25.29
N ASN A 231 41.09 -7.63 -24.32
CA ASN A 231 41.57 -8.91 -23.77
C ASN A 231 41.07 -10.13 -24.61
N GLU A 232 41.48 -11.35 -24.20
CA GLU A 232 41.12 -12.62 -24.84
C GLU A 232 39.57 -12.90 -24.87
N ASN A 233 38.80 -12.25 -23.99
CA ASN A 233 37.35 -12.38 -23.89
C ASN A 233 36.59 -11.23 -24.59
N ASP A 234 37.23 -10.53 -25.51
CA ASP A 234 36.68 -9.33 -26.17
C ASP A 234 36.18 -8.23 -25.22
N CYS A 235 36.85 -8.08 -24.06
CA CYS A 235 36.55 -7.06 -23.08
C CYS A 235 37.66 -6.02 -22.94
N VAL A 236 37.24 -4.83 -22.54
CA VAL A 236 38.10 -3.66 -22.27
C VAL A 236 37.90 -3.16 -20.83
N ASP A 237 38.87 -2.43 -20.31
CA ASP A 237 38.73 -1.69 -19.06
C ASP A 237 37.99 -0.36 -19.35
N ILE A 238 36.69 -0.33 -19.07
CA ILE A 238 35.83 0.82 -19.40
C ILE A 238 36.04 1.97 -18.41
N ASP A 239 36.00 3.19 -18.89
CA ASP A 239 35.86 4.40 -18.07
C ASP A 239 34.42 4.48 -17.58
N THR A 240 34.24 4.41 -16.27
CA THR A 240 32.93 4.45 -15.61
C THR A 240 32.46 5.88 -15.33
N GLY A 241 33.27 6.88 -15.60
CA GLY A 241 33.03 8.25 -15.20
C GLY A 241 33.25 8.51 -13.71
N ALA A 242 33.83 7.53 -12.99
CA ALA A 242 34.14 7.65 -11.57
C ALA A 242 35.65 7.73 -11.32
N VAL A 243 36.11 8.78 -10.64
CA VAL A 243 37.49 8.99 -10.32
C VAL A 243 37.69 9.57 -8.92
N ILE A 244 38.73 9.15 -8.23
CA ILE A 244 39.10 9.65 -6.90
C ILE A 244 40.32 10.54 -7.05
N PHE A 245 40.31 11.74 -6.49
CA PHE A 245 41.45 12.66 -6.40
C PHE A 245 41.91 12.83 -4.96
N SER A 246 43.20 12.77 -4.72
CA SER A 246 43.80 13.05 -3.42
C SER A 246 43.71 14.53 -3.04
N THR A 247 43.75 14.84 -1.76
CA THR A 247 43.71 16.21 -1.24
C THR A 247 44.89 17.06 -1.70
N ASP A 248 46.08 16.47 -1.91
CA ASP A 248 47.23 17.13 -2.48
C ASP A 248 46.97 17.59 -3.93
N MET A 249 46.37 16.72 -4.72
CA MET A 249 46.00 17.04 -6.10
C MET A 249 44.88 18.09 -6.15
N LEU A 250 43.89 18.04 -5.26
CA LEU A 250 42.87 19.09 -5.13
C LEU A 250 43.49 20.45 -4.81
N SER A 251 44.47 20.48 -3.91
CA SER A 251 45.20 21.70 -3.55
C SER A 251 45.99 22.24 -4.74
N SER A 252 46.58 21.35 -5.54
CA SER A 252 47.29 21.75 -6.77
C SER A 252 46.35 22.31 -7.83
N LEU A 253 45.17 21.70 -8.04
CA LEU A 253 44.13 22.24 -8.92
C LEU A 253 43.60 23.59 -8.42
N TYR A 254 43.38 23.71 -7.11
CA TYR A 254 42.92 24.98 -6.52
C TYR A 254 43.92 26.11 -6.68
N SER A 255 45.22 25.82 -6.72
CA SER A 255 46.26 26.84 -6.93
C SER A 255 46.10 27.60 -8.27
N LEU A 256 45.47 26.96 -9.28
CA LEU A 256 45.14 27.59 -10.56
C LEU A 256 44.06 28.68 -10.46
N ILE A 257 43.23 28.64 -9.40
CA ILE A 257 42.05 29.49 -9.24
C ILE A 257 42.02 30.24 -7.92
N SER A 258 43.19 30.43 -7.29
CA SER A 258 43.31 31.00 -5.96
C SER A 258 42.82 32.46 -5.86
N THR A 259 42.88 33.22 -6.96
CA THR A 259 42.35 34.58 -7.07
C THR A 259 41.07 34.59 -7.90
N THR A 260 40.26 35.65 -7.79
CA THR A 260 39.07 35.82 -8.64
C THR A 260 39.42 36.01 -10.11
N GLU A 261 40.52 36.68 -10.41
CA GLU A 261 41.00 36.86 -11.78
C GLU A 261 41.42 35.53 -12.40
N ASP A 262 42.20 34.74 -11.68
CA ASP A 262 42.62 33.41 -12.14
C ASP A 262 41.41 32.46 -12.29
N TYR A 263 40.46 32.53 -11.39
CA TYR A 263 39.26 31.73 -11.49
C TYR A 263 38.53 31.97 -12.82
N HIS A 264 38.24 33.21 -13.21
CA HIS A 264 37.58 33.53 -14.47
C HIS A 264 38.40 33.20 -15.71
N LYS A 265 39.72 33.00 -15.57
CA LYS A 265 40.59 32.56 -16.63
C LYS A 265 40.37 31.11 -17.04
N TYR A 266 40.04 30.26 -16.08
CA TYR A 266 39.82 28.80 -16.29
C TYR A 266 38.34 28.40 -16.31
N VAL A 267 37.46 29.17 -15.68
CA VAL A 267 36.04 28.85 -15.55
C VAL A 267 35.24 29.83 -16.39
N ASN A 268 35.07 29.52 -17.66
CA ASN A 268 34.31 30.32 -18.63
C ASN A 268 33.88 29.45 -19.83
N ASP A 269 33.06 29.99 -20.72
CA ASP A 269 32.52 29.33 -21.89
C ASP A 269 33.48 29.20 -23.08
N THR A 270 34.56 29.92 -23.08
CA THR A 270 35.63 29.89 -24.11
C THR A 270 36.57 28.70 -23.88
N VAL A 271 37.08 28.56 -22.66
CA VAL A 271 38.07 27.53 -22.30
C VAL A 271 37.41 26.14 -22.13
N ARG A 272 36.28 26.06 -21.47
CA ARG A 272 35.50 24.81 -21.23
C ARG A 272 36.36 23.60 -20.88
N LEU A 273 37.15 23.70 -19.82
CA LEU A 273 37.98 22.57 -19.39
C LEU A 273 37.18 21.28 -19.19
N SER A 274 37.70 20.19 -19.72
CA SER A 274 37.13 18.85 -19.57
C SER A 274 37.75 18.10 -18.39
N LEU A 275 36.95 17.48 -17.57
CA LEU A 275 37.46 16.55 -16.55
C LEU A 275 38.24 15.41 -17.22
N TYR A 276 37.70 14.81 -18.25
CA TYR A 276 38.26 13.62 -18.88
C TYR A 276 39.45 13.98 -19.80
N GLY A 277 39.27 14.93 -20.68
CA GLY A 277 40.28 15.33 -21.65
C GLY A 277 41.41 16.17 -21.02
N ASP A 278 41.07 17.07 -20.07
CA ASP A 278 42.04 18.03 -19.58
C ASP A 278 42.66 17.68 -18.22
N PHE A 279 41.92 16.97 -17.33
CA PHE A 279 42.46 16.60 -16.01
C PHE A 279 43.00 15.17 -15.97
N LEU A 280 42.34 14.19 -16.61
CA LEU A 280 42.77 12.79 -16.57
C LEU A 280 43.94 12.51 -17.55
N TYR A 281 43.95 13.16 -18.71
CA TYR A 281 44.99 12.94 -19.73
C TYR A 281 46.42 13.16 -19.20
N PRO A 282 46.77 14.26 -18.50
CA PRO A 282 48.09 14.48 -17.94
C PRO A 282 48.57 13.41 -16.94
N LEU A 283 47.61 12.68 -16.30
CA LEU A 283 47.88 11.66 -15.28
C LEU A 283 48.33 10.32 -15.87
N ALA A 284 48.04 10.06 -17.16
CA ALA A 284 48.44 8.84 -17.85
C ALA A 284 49.94 8.83 -18.13
N GLU A 285 50.60 7.66 -18.02
CA GLU A 285 52.06 7.53 -18.11
C GLU A 285 52.61 7.96 -19.46
N ASP A 286 51.98 7.50 -20.56
CA ASP A 286 52.42 7.75 -21.93
C ASP A 286 51.94 9.10 -22.50
N SER A 287 51.29 9.98 -21.69
CA SER A 287 50.85 11.30 -22.12
C SER A 287 52.06 12.26 -22.32
N THR A 288 51.98 13.10 -23.35
CA THR A 288 52.94 14.16 -23.63
C THR A 288 52.22 15.49 -23.82
N LEU A 289 52.93 16.60 -23.53
CA LEU A 289 52.33 17.94 -23.63
C LEU A 289 51.90 18.25 -25.08
N GLU A 290 52.69 17.82 -26.07
CA GLU A 290 52.38 18.07 -27.47
C GLU A 290 51.07 17.42 -27.86
N LYS A 291 50.88 16.12 -27.53
CA LYS A 291 49.62 15.40 -27.79
C LYS A 291 48.45 15.93 -26.96
N PHE A 292 48.74 16.46 -25.76
CA PHE A 292 47.71 17.05 -24.91
C PHE A 292 47.07 18.29 -25.55
N TYR A 293 47.87 19.07 -26.29
CA TYR A 293 47.34 20.21 -27.03
C TYR A 293 46.41 19.80 -28.18
N ASP A 294 46.57 18.59 -28.73
CA ASP A 294 45.76 18.05 -29.84
C ASP A 294 44.49 17.30 -29.35
N GLU A 295 44.35 17.06 -28.02
CA GLU A 295 43.18 16.38 -27.48
C GLU A 295 41.89 17.17 -27.79
N LYS A 296 40.83 16.46 -28.21
CA LYS A 296 39.55 17.05 -28.55
C LYS A 296 38.95 17.83 -27.38
N PRO A 297 38.67 19.14 -27.51
CA PRO A 297 38.08 19.94 -26.43
C PRO A 297 36.59 19.69 -26.26
N GLU A 298 36.01 20.07 -25.13
CA GLU A 298 34.55 20.17 -24.96
C GLU A 298 33.94 21.36 -25.72
N GLY A 299 34.70 22.43 -25.90
CA GLY A 299 34.41 23.61 -26.73
C GLY A 299 35.13 23.56 -28.06
N GLU A 300 35.65 24.72 -28.48
CA GLU A 300 36.46 24.87 -29.67
C GLU A 300 37.92 25.03 -29.28
N PHE A 301 38.83 24.75 -30.25
CA PHE A 301 40.26 25.05 -30.07
C PHE A 301 40.47 26.57 -30.08
N CYS A 302 41.10 27.09 -29.06
CA CYS A 302 41.43 28.51 -28.90
C CYS A 302 42.76 28.70 -28.17
N ALA A 303 43.31 29.91 -28.27
CA ALA A 303 44.57 30.26 -27.63
C ALA A 303 44.50 30.19 -26.07
N GLU A 304 43.36 30.56 -25.53
CA GLU A 304 43.07 30.52 -24.09
C GLU A 304 43.07 29.10 -23.56
N LEU A 305 42.47 28.16 -24.28
CA LEU A 305 42.49 26.72 -23.93
C LEU A 305 43.90 26.16 -24.01
N HIS A 306 44.69 26.53 -25.05
CA HIS A 306 46.06 26.09 -25.18
C HIS A 306 46.92 26.58 -24.00
N ALA A 307 46.77 27.86 -23.59
CA ALA A 307 47.44 28.42 -22.42
C ALA A 307 47.00 27.74 -21.11
N ALA A 308 45.69 27.49 -20.94
CA ALA A 308 45.13 26.79 -19.79
C ALA A 308 45.68 25.36 -19.68
N ARG A 309 45.77 24.61 -20.80
CA ARG A 309 46.34 23.26 -20.85
C ARG A 309 47.79 23.22 -20.40
N ALA A 310 48.60 24.24 -20.79
CA ALA A 310 50.00 24.35 -20.34
C ALA A 310 50.13 24.42 -18.81
N GLU A 311 49.24 25.20 -18.16
CA GLU A 311 49.27 25.34 -16.70
C GLU A 311 48.66 24.10 -16.01
N VAL A 312 47.57 23.55 -16.52
CA VAL A 312 46.99 22.27 -16.03
C VAL A 312 48.01 21.15 -16.10
N TRP A 313 48.77 21.05 -17.18
CA TRP A 313 49.85 20.06 -17.34
C TRP A 313 50.89 20.19 -16.22
N LYS A 314 51.37 21.41 -15.91
CA LYS A 314 52.36 21.66 -14.86
C LYS A 314 51.91 21.17 -13.49
N VAL A 315 50.65 21.42 -13.14
CA VAL A 315 50.15 21.08 -11.81
C VAL A 315 49.73 19.61 -11.70
N LEU A 316 49.32 18.94 -12.77
CA LEU A 316 48.85 17.56 -12.75
C LEU A 316 49.90 16.51 -13.11
N ARG A 317 50.83 16.81 -13.97
CA ARG A 317 51.87 15.87 -14.46
C ARG A 317 52.69 15.20 -13.35
N PRO A 318 52.93 15.83 -12.18
CA PRO A 318 53.60 15.16 -11.07
C PRO A 318 52.84 14.01 -10.42
N TYR A 319 51.58 13.90 -10.69
CA TYR A 319 50.70 12.85 -10.17
C TYR A 319 50.58 11.68 -11.14
N ARG A 320 50.10 10.55 -10.63
CA ARG A 320 49.79 9.33 -11.40
C ARG A 320 48.34 8.92 -11.11
N MET A 321 47.74 8.19 -12.02
CA MET A 321 46.40 7.64 -11.92
C MET A 321 46.46 6.12 -11.82
N LYS A 322 46.05 5.58 -10.66
CA LYS A 322 45.90 4.15 -10.46
C LYS A 322 44.64 3.65 -11.14
N LEU A 323 44.64 2.45 -11.71
CA LEU A 323 43.45 1.81 -12.25
C LEU A 323 42.87 0.85 -11.21
N LEU A 324 41.71 1.18 -10.64
CA LEU A 324 40.95 0.32 -9.71
C LEU A 324 39.96 -0.51 -10.51
N ARG A 325 40.25 -1.79 -10.72
CA ARG A 325 39.34 -2.72 -11.38
C ARG A 325 38.41 -3.38 -10.36
N LEU A 326 37.11 -3.15 -10.49
CA LEU A 326 36.09 -3.75 -9.66
C LEU A 326 35.50 -4.98 -10.35
N ALA A 327 35.32 -6.06 -9.61
CA ALA A 327 34.72 -7.30 -10.14
C ALA A 327 34.10 -8.14 -9.00
N PRO A 328 32.83 -8.57 -9.11
CA PRO A 328 31.91 -8.20 -10.17
C PRO A 328 31.38 -6.76 -10.01
N ALA A 329 31.09 -6.12 -11.10
CA ALA A 329 30.49 -4.80 -11.15
C ALA A 329 29.53 -4.69 -12.35
N LYS A 330 28.61 -3.74 -12.31
CA LYS A 330 27.67 -3.49 -13.41
C LYS A 330 27.52 -2.00 -13.64
N PHE A 331 27.46 -1.64 -14.90
CA PHE A 331 27.28 -0.29 -15.42
C PHE A 331 25.91 -0.18 -16.09
N ILE A 332 25.08 0.78 -15.70
CA ILE A 332 23.76 1.02 -16.27
C ILE A 332 23.68 2.48 -16.68
N HIS A 333 23.51 2.71 -17.97
CA HIS A 333 23.49 4.04 -18.56
C HIS A 333 22.04 4.49 -18.83
N PHE A 334 21.72 5.73 -18.45
CA PHE A 334 20.43 6.39 -18.65
C PHE A 334 20.59 7.46 -19.76
N GLY A 335 21.00 7.04 -20.96
CA GLY A 335 21.46 7.94 -22.01
C GLY A 335 20.39 8.54 -22.90
N THR A 336 19.43 7.73 -23.35
CA THR A 336 18.39 8.09 -24.33
C THR A 336 17.02 7.63 -23.88
N THR A 337 15.96 8.21 -24.45
CA THR A 337 14.57 7.78 -24.20
C THR A 337 14.36 6.29 -24.53
N ARG A 338 14.92 5.83 -25.65
CA ARG A 338 14.84 4.43 -26.07
C ARG A 338 15.49 3.46 -25.07
N GLU A 339 16.68 3.80 -24.55
CA GLU A 339 17.38 2.98 -23.55
C GLU A 339 16.56 2.87 -22.26
N ILE A 340 15.96 3.98 -21.84
CA ILE A 340 15.11 4.00 -20.65
C ILE A 340 13.85 3.13 -20.85
N LEU A 341 13.15 3.31 -21.97
CA LEU A 341 11.98 2.48 -22.28
C LEU A 341 12.34 0.99 -22.33
N ALA A 342 13.43 0.63 -23.02
CA ALA A 342 13.91 -0.75 -23.10
C ALA A 342 14.29 -1.32 -21.72
N LEU A 343 14.92 -0.52 -20.85
CA LEU A 343 15.25 -0.93 -19.49
C LEU A 343 13.97 -1.17 -18.67
N MET A 344 13.02 -0.23 -18.69
CA MET A 344 11.81 -0.28 -17.86
C MET A 344 10.83 -1.37 -18.33
N SER A 345 10.64 -1.55 -19.63
CA SER A 345 9.66 -2.50 -20.18
C SER A 345 10.15 -3.96 -20.21
N GLY A 346 11.44 -4.22 -20.43
CA GLY A 346 11.99 -5.57 -20.58
C GLY A 346 13.32 -5.80 -19.88
N GLY A 347 14.24 -4.85 -19.95
CA GLY A 347 15.60 -4.96 -19.41
C GLY A 347 15.67 -5.17 -17.90
N VAL A 348 14.65 -4.72 -17.17
CA VAL A 348 14.53 -4.87 -15.72
C VAL A 348 14.60 -6.31 -15.24
N ASP A 349 14.17 -7.27 -16.05
CA ASP A 349 14.19 -8.70 -15.69
C ASP A 349 15.60 -9.22 -15.40
N ALA A 350 16.64 -8.62 -16.00
CA ALA A 350 18.02 -8.96 -15.74
C ALA A 350 18.49 -8.56 -14.32
N TYR A 351 17.74 -7.69 -13.64
CA TYR A 351 18.07 -7.13 -12.33
C TYR A 351 17.09 -7.54 -11.22
N LYS A 352 16.20 -8.48 -11.48
CA LYS A 352 15.23 -9.01 -10.47
C LYS A 352 15.88 -9.45 -9.17
N ALA A 353 17.07 -10.04 -9.24
CA ALA A 353 17.82 -10.45 -8.06
C ALA A 353 18.26 -9.28 -7.18
N LEU A 354 18.28 -8.07 -7.70
CA LEU A 354 18.56 -6.82 -6.98
C LEU A 354 17.28 -6.12 -6.47
N GLY A 355 16.12 -6.78 -6.56
CA GLY A 355 14.84 -6.20 -6.16
C GLY A 355 14.20 -5.28 -7.20
N TRP A 356 14.75 -5.20 -8.43
CA TRP A 356 14.17 -4.38 -9.49
C TRP A 356 12.88 -4.99 -10.04
N SER A 357 11.91 -4.14 -10.35
CA SER A 357 10.59 -4.55 -10.82
C SER A 357 10.05 -3.60 -11.88
N LYS A 358 9.27 -4.16 -12.82
CA LYS A 358 8.52 -3.35 -13.80
C LYS A 358 7.52 -2.40 -13.14
N LYS A 359 7.07 -2.70 -11.92
CA LYS A 359 6.05 -1.93 -11.21
C LYS A 359 6.59 -1.44 -9.89
N VAL A 360 6.95 -0.18 -9.83
CA VAL A 360 7.44 0.49 -8.63
C VAL A 360 6.34 1.40 -8.10
N ASN A 361 5.81 1.06 -6.93
CA ASN A 361 4.72 1.81 -6.29
C ASN A 361 3.65 2.24 -7.32
N SER A 362 3.16 1.27 -8.10
CA SER A 362 2.26 1.52 -9.21
C SER A 362 1.11 0.53 -9.22
N SER A 363 -0.09 1.05 -9.36
CA SER A 363 -1.32 0.28 -9.45
C SER A 363 -1.66 -0.01 -10.91
N ILE A 364 -0.99 -1.01 -11.49
CA ILE A 364 -1.05 -1.36 -12.92
C ILE A 364 -1.29 -2.86 -13.07
N SER A 365 -2.31 -3.24 -13.84
CA SER A 365 -2.55 -4.63 -14.25
C SER A 365 -1.71 -5.03 -15.48
N GLY A 366 -1.59 -6.33 -15.76
CA GLY A 366 -0.89 -6.82 -16.96
C GLY A 366 0.63 -6.68 -16.90
N ASN A 367 1.28 -6.57 -18.07
CA ASN A 367 2.74 -6.54 -18.23
C ASN A 367 3.33 -5.14 -18.42
N THR A 368 2.54 -4.08 -18.31
CA THR A 368 2.96 -2.69 -18.47
C THR A 368 3.91 -2.29 -17.34
N ALA A 369 4.96 -1.55 -17.67
CA ALA A 369 5.88 -0.99 -16.70
C ALA A 369 5.32 0.31 -16.10
N GLY A 370 5.58 0.56 -14.81
CA GLY A 370 5.12 1.76 -14.16
C GLY A 370 5.92 2.17 -12.94
N TYR A 371 6.00 3.48 -12.76
CA TYR A 371 6.63 4.14 -11.62
C TYR A 371 5.68 5.22 -11.07
N ASN A 372 5.23 5.05 -9.83
CA ASN A 372 4.25 5.94 -9.17
C ASN A 372 3.03 6.24 -10.04
N SER A 373 2.47 5.23 -10.71
CA SER A 373 1.42 5.40 -11.72
C SER A 373 0.21 4.51 -11.49
N VAL A 374 -0.93 4.94 -12.04
CA VAL A 374 -2.19 4.19 -12.00
C VAL A 374 -2.65 3.89 -13.42
N LEU A 375 -2.99 2.63 -13.70
CA LEU A 375 -3.68 2.19 -14.90
C LEU A 375 -5.01 1.56 -14.49
N SER A 376 -6.11 2.17 -14.93
CA SER A 376 -7.45 1.65 -14.71
C SER A 376 -7.66 0.32 -15.45
N GLU A 377 -8.36 -0.61 -14.85
CA GLU A 377 -8.52 -1.99 -15.38
C GLU A 377 -9.17 -2.09 -16.77
N ARG A 378 -9.95 -1.10 -17.17
CA ARG A 378 -10.64 -1.07 -18.47
C ARG A 378 -9.91 -0.25 -19.52
N ALA A 379 -8.77 0.35 -19.19
CA ALA A 379 -7.95 1.05 -20.15
C ALA A 379 -7.28 0.06 -21.09
N GLU A 380 -7.26 0.36 -22.36
CA GLU A 380 -6.53 -0.42 -23.36
C GLU A 380 -5.10 0.10 -23.46
N ILE A 381 -4.11 -0.79 -23.38
CA ILE A 381 -2.70 -0.42 -23.50
C ILE A 381 -1.92 -1.45 -24.28
N GLY A 382 -1.12 -0.98 -25.23
CA GLY A 382 -0.26 -1.81 -26.05
C GLY A 382 0.97 -2.33 -25.30
N ASP A 383 1.77 -3.14 -26.00
CA ASP A 383 3.00 -3.73 -25.45
C ASP A 383 4.12 -2.69 -25.31
N ASP A 384 5.09 -3.02 -24.46
CA ASP A 384 6.32 -2.25 -24.22
C ASP A 384 6.08 -0.78 -23.83
N CYS A 385 5.02 -0.51 -23.07
CA CYS A 385 4.71 0.81 -22.54
C CYS A 385 5.30 1.03 -21.14
N TYR A 386 5.65 2.30 -20.85
CA TYR A 386 6.12 2.75 -19.55
C TYR A 386 5.33 3.97 -19.07
N LEU A 387 4.72 3.85 -17.90
CA LEU A 387 3.99 4.92 -17.22
C LEU A 387 4.83 5.48 -16.07
N GLU A 388 5.09 6.78 -16.10
CA GLU A 388 5.86 7.49 -15.09
C GLU A 388 5.00 8.61 -14.48
N VAL A 389 4.68 8.49 -13.20
CA VAL A 389 3.92 9.51 -12.46
C VAL A 389 2.65 9.94 -13.20
N SER A 390 1.96 8.96 -13.79
CA SER A 390 0.84 9.19 -14.72
C SER A 390 -0.40 8.38 -14.33
N PHE A 391 -1.57 8.90 -14.70
CA PHE A 391 -2.85 8.21 -14.51
C PHE A 391 -3.51 7.97 -15.88
N VAL A 392 -3.88 6.72 -16.13
CA VAL A 392 -4.61 6.31 -17.33
C VAL A 392 -5.98 5.79 -16.94
N HIS A 393 -7.02 6.53 -17.30
CA HIS A 393 -8.42 6.21 -16.98
C HIS A 393 -9.02 5.15 -17.90
N SER A 394 -10.17 4.61 -17.51
CA SER A 394 -10.80 3.41 -18.07
C SER A 394 -11.28 3.53 -19.52
N LYS A 395 -11.34 4.74 -20.09
CA LYS A 395 -11.76 4.98 -21.46
C LYS A 395 -10.61 5.28 -22.41
N ALA A 396 -9.41 5.44 -21.88
CA ALA A 396 -8.22 5.72 -22.65
C ALA A 396 -7.76 4.50 -23.46
N SER A 397 -7.18 4.75 -24.62
CA SER A 397 -6.48 3.75 -25.43
C SER A 397 -5.04 4.22 -25.68
N VAL A 398 -4.06 3.39 -25.37
CA VAL A 398 -2.63 3.69 -25.52
C VAL A 398 -2.01 2.69 -26.47
N GLY A 399 -1.30 3.17 -27.48
CA GLY A 399 -0.57 2.37 -28.44
C GLY A 399 0.60 1.60 -27.81
N LYS A 400 1.41 0.97 -28.65
CA LYS A 400 2.62 0.23 -28.24
C LYS A 400 3.85 1.14 -28.22
N ASN A 401 4.90 0.76 -27.47
CA ASN A 401 6.15 1.53 -27.32
C ASN A 401 5.91 2.96 -26.84
N VAL A 402 4.99 3.20 -25.93
CA VAL A 402 4.61 4.53 -25.46
C VAL A 402 5.21 4.82 -24.09
N VAL A 403 5.72 6.04 -23.93
CA VAL A 403 6.11 6.59 -22.62
C VAL A 403 5.13 7.70 -22.24
N LEU A 404 4.43 7.51 -21.13
CA LEU A 404 3.57 8.52 -20.52
C LEU A 404 4.24 9.03 -19.23
N SER A 405 4.55 10.33 -19.19
CA SER A 405 5.29 10.93 -18.08
C SER A 405 4.60 12.18 -17.57
N TYR A 406 4.22 12.20 -16.30
CA TYR A 406 3.57 13.34 -15.61
C TYR A 406 2.27 13.81 -16.27
N ILE A 407 1.43 12.88 -16.72
CA ILE A 407 0.15 13.20 -17.37
C ILE A 407 -1.04 12.39 -16.83
N ASP A 408 -2.22 12.90 -17.14
CA ASP A 408 -3.52 12.33 -16.78
C ASP A 408 -4.32 12.14 -18.08
N ILE A 409 -4.55 10.87 -18.46
CA ILE A 409 -5.19 10.46 -19.71
C ILE A 409 -6.57 9.92 -19.42
N HIS A 410 -7.63 10.53 -19.95
CA HIS A 410 -9.03 10.22 -19.64
C HIS A 410 -9.72 9.34 -20.66
N ASP A 411 -9.85 9.80 -21.89
CA ASP A 411 -10.57 9.17 -23.00
C ASP A 411 -9.86 9.35 -24.36
N GLU A 412 -8.61 9.85 -24.31
CA GLU A 412 -7.78 10.09 -25.48
C GLU A 412 -7.22 8.76 -26.04
N GLN A 413 -6.91 8.79 -27.34
CA GLN A 413 -6.23 7.71 -28.05
C GLN A 413 -4.79 8.13 -28.32
N ILE A 414 -3.84 7.44 -27.69
CA ILE A 414 -2.42 7.73 -27.80
C ILE A 414 -1.82 6.85 -28.89
N PRO A 415 -1.15 7.43 -29.91
CA PRO A 415 -0.53 6.68 -31.00
C PRO A 415 0.67 5.84 -30.53
N ASP A 416 1.13 4.93 -31.41
CA ASP A 416 2.32 4.12 -31.20
C ASP A 416 3.61 4.95 -31.21
N ASP A 417 4.67 4.44 -30.59
CA ASP A 417 6.05 4.90 -30.67
C ASP A 417 6.27 6.37 -30.22
N VAL A 418 5.44 6.89 -29.33
CA VAL A 418 5.52 8.27 -28.83
C VAL A 418 5.83 8.39 -27.34
N VAL A 419 6.37 9.54 -26.98
CA VAL A 419 6.47 10.03 -25.62
C VAL A 419 5.50 11.19 -25.45
N LEU A 420 4.67 11.13 -24.42
CA LEU A 420 3.89 12.28 -23.93
C LEU A 420 4.42 12.65 -22.56
N HIS A 421 4.87 13.89 -22.40
CA HIS A 421 5.36 14.41 -21.14
C HIS A 421 4.66 15.71 -20.77
N GLY A 422 3.91 15.69 -19.66
CA GLY A 422 3.23 16.87 -19.13
C GLY A 422 4.17 17.71 -18.26
N LEU A 423 4.08 19.03 -18.40
CA LEU A 423 4.95 19.97 -17.69
C LEU A 423 4.16 21.22 -17.27
N LYS A 424 4.13 21.48 -15.96
CA LYS A 424 3.60 22.74 -15.45
C LYS A 424 4.65 23.82 -15.51
N GLN A 425 4.26 25.03 -15.95
CA GLN A 425 5.09 26.20 -16.09
C GLN A 425 4.97 27.14 -14.88
N LYS A 426 5.97 27.99 -14.63
CA LYS A 426 6.01 28.97 -13.54
C LYS A 426 4.85 29.98 -13.58
N ASP A 427 4.29 30.25 -14.77
CA ASP A 427 3.11 31.11 -14.98
C ASP A 427 1.77 30.40 -14.69
N GLY A 428 1.82 29.13 -14.28
CA GLY A 428 0.66 28.31 -13.95
C GLY A 428 0.06 27.56 -15.14
N LYS A 429 0.50 27.79 -16.36
CA LYS A 429 0.07 27.05 -17.56
C LYS A 429 0.69 25.65 -17.63
N PHE A 430 0.20 24.85 -18.56
CA PHE A 430 0.64 23.49 -18.82
C PHE A 430 1.06 23.34 -20.28
N VAL A 431 2.09 22.53 -20.49
CA VAL A 431 2.56 22.11 -21.81
C VAL A 431 2.64 20.59 -21.83
N CYS A 432 2.07 19.95 -22.83
CA CYS A 432 2.34 18.54 -23.11
C CYS A 432 3.31 18.44 -24.29
N ARG A 433 4.47 17.84 -24.04
CA ARG A 433 5.51 17.64 -25.06
C ARG A 433 5.34 16.26 -25.66
N ILE A 434 4.99 16.19 -26.95
CA ILE A 434 4.91 14.94 -27.71
C ILE A 434 6.07 14.84 -28.69
N TYR A 435 6.76 13.68 -28.71
CA TYR A 435 7.84 13.37 -29.64
C TYR A 435 7.99 11.84 -29.77
N GLY A 436 8.67 11.39 -30.82
CA GLY A 436 8.90 9.96 -31.05
C GLY A 436 9.94 9.38 -30.04
N VAL A 437 9.78 8.13 -29.67
CA VAL A 437 10.71 7.41 -28.78
C VAL A 437 12.14 7.41 -29.33
N GLU A 438 12.30 7.36 -30.67
CA GLU A 438 13.57 7.37 -31.37
C GLU A 438 14.07 8.79 -31.73
N ASP A 439 13.27 9.83 -31.51
CA ASP A 439 13.65 11.18 -31.89
C ASP A 439 14.83 11.70 -31.05
N ASN A 440 15.79 12.34 -31.76
CA ASN A 440 16.90 13.02 -31.13
C ASN A 440 16.68 14.54 -31.20
N PRO A 441 16.39 15.23 -30.09
CA PRO A 441 16.18 16.68 -30.12
C PRO A 441 17.35 17.53 -30.61
N LYS A 442 18.54 16.94 -30.80
CA LYS A 442 19.70 17.59 -31.42
C LYS A 442 19.67 17.54 -32.96
N GLU A 443 18.59 17.02 -33.52
CA GLU A 443 18.37 16.89 -34.96
C GLU A 443 17.07 17.62 -35.37
N ASN A 444 16.92 17.87 -36.67
CA ASN A 444 15.68 18.41 -37.24
C ASN A 444 14.73 17.25 -37.65
N ARG A 445 14.28 16.46 -36.65
CA ARG A 445 13.40 15.31 -36.90
C ARG A 445 12.35 15.20 -35.78
N LEU A 446 11.13 14.86 -36.20
CA LEU A 446 10.03 14.56 -35.29
C LEU A 446 9.19 13.42 -35.88
N PHE A 447 8.84 12.40 -35.09
CA PHE A 447 8.17 11.18 -35.49
C PHE A 447 8.82 10.47 -36.69
N GLY A 448 10.19 10.52 -36.75
CA GLY A 448 10.94 9.96 -37.88
C GLY A 448 10.94 10.80 -39.16
N MET A 449 10.17 11.89 -39.24
CA MET A 449 10.09 12.80 -40.36
C MET A 449 11.07 13.96 -40.25
N ASN A 450 11.51 14.57 -41.35
CA ASN A 450 12.15 15.88 -41.32
C ASN A 450 11.13 16.90 -40.82
N LEU A 451 11.40 17.55 -39.69
CA LEU A 451 10.40 18.44 -39.07
C LEU A 451 10.10 19.68 -39.91
N GLU A 452 11.11 20.29 -40.51
CA GLU A 452 10.91 21.49 -41.37
C GLU A 452 10.03 21.18 -42.57
N GLU A 453 10.34 20.11 -43.30
CA GLU A 453 9.54 19.66 -44.43
C GLU A 453 8.10 19.31 -44.06
N ALA A 454 7.92 18.62 -42.90
CA ALA A 454 6.58 18.26 -42.42
C ALA A 454 5.73 19.49 -42.03
N LEU A 455 6.37 20.51 -41.43
CA LEU A 455 5.69 21.77 -41.08
C LEU A 455 5.29 22.55 -42.34
N GLU A 456 6.19 22.65 -43.35
CA GLU A 456 5.88 23.31 -44.61
C GLU A 456 4.71 22.63 -45.35
N GLN A 457 4.64 21.30 -45.36
CA GLN A 457 3.55 20.54 -45.99
C GLN A 457 2.19 20.85 -45.40
N VAL A 458 2.11 21.18 -44.14
CA VAL A 458 0.86 21.54 -43.44
C VAL A 458 0.65 23.07 -43.38
N GLY A 459 1.51 23.86 -44.02
CA GLY A 459 1.32 25.33 -44.16
C GLY A 459 1.85 26.12 -42.95
N ILE A 460 2.86 25.61 -42.26
CA ILE A 460 3.58 26.30 -41.20
C ILE A 460 4.97 26.65 -41.69
N GLN A 461 5.32 27.94 -41.65
CA GLN A 461 6.65 28.37 -42.10
C GLN A 461 7.72 28.16 -41.02
N PRO A 462 8.95 27.79 -41.37
CA PRO A 462 10.05 27.62 -40.41
C PRO A 462 10.26 28.84 -39.50
N SER A 463 10.09 30.04 -40.01
CA SER A 463 10.20 31.30 -39.25
C SER A 463 9.11 31.49 -38.17
N GLU A 464 8.01 30.75 -38.24
CA GLU A 464 6.98 30.71 -37.17
C GLU A 464 7.42 29.84 -35.98
N VAL A 465 8.36 28.93 -36.22
CA VAL A 465 8.76 27.88 -35.27
C VAL A 465 10.15 28.16 -34.70
N TRP A 466 11.12 28.58 -35.48
CA TRP A 466 12.49 28.89 -35.07
C TRP A 466 12.82 30.37 -35.16
N ASN A 467 13.55 30.88 -34.15
CA ASN A 467 14.08 32.24 -34.15
C ASN A 467 15.58 32.29 -34.42
N GLN A 468 16.21 31.13 -34.58
CA GLN A 468 17.65 30.95 -34.76
C GLN A 468 17.97 30.20 -36.07
N GLU A 469 19.24 30.22 -36.50
CA GLU A 469 19.70 29.56 -37.75
C GLU A 469 19.70 28.02 -37.60
N GLU A 470 19.85 27.49 -36.37
CA GLU A 470 19.84 26.06 -36.15
C GLU A 470 18.38 25.55 -35.98
N HIS A 471 17.87 24.89 -37.00
CA HIS A 471 16.51 24.28 -36.99
C HIS A 471 16.51 22.92 -36.32
N LEU A 472 16.76 22.89 -34.99
CA LEU A 472 16.72 21.66 -34.18
C LEU A 472 15.36 21.51 -33.51
N LEU A 473 14.93 20.25 -33.28
CA LEU A 473 13.71 19.94 -32.53
C LEU A 473 13.78 20.57 -31.11
N TRP A 474 14.94 20.64 -30.50
CA TRP A 474 15.12 21.24 -29.17
C TRP A 474 14.63 22.68 -29.07
N PHE A 475 14.72 23.42 -30.14
CA PHE A 475 14.36 24.83 -30.20
C PHE A 475 13.04 25.11 -30.93
N ALA A 476 12.42 24.10 -31.53
CA ALA A 476 11.17 24.22 -32.26
C ALA A 476 9.99 24.60 -31.33
N LYS A 477 9.40 25.78 -31.55
CA LYS A 477 8.23 26.29 -30.81
C LYS A 477 6.95 25.68 -31.36
N ILE A 478 6.69 24.42 -31.02
CA ILE A 478 5.57 23.65 -31.59
C ILE A 478 4.56 23.17 -30.54
N TYR A 479 4.87 23.23 -29.24
CA TYR A 479 4.04 22.70 -28.17
C TYR A 479 3.14 23.79 -27.57
N PRO A 480 1.80 23.70 -27.73
CA PRO A 480 0.88 24.71 -27.21
C PRO A 480 0.86 24.83 -25.69
N GLU A 481 0.70 26.05 -25.18
CA GLU A 481 0.43 26.35 -23.77
C GLU A 481 -1.07 26.32 -23.49
N CYS A 482 -1.50 25.61 -22.45
CA CYS A 482 -2.89 25.42 -22.09
C CYS A 482 -3.15 25.74 -20.60
N GLY A 483 -4.42 25.97 -20.25
CA GLY A 483 -4.80 26.28 -18.88
C GLY A 483 -4.77 25.09 -17.91
N ASN A 484 -4.84 23.87 -18.46
CA ASN A 484 -4.78 22.64 -17.67
C ASN A 484 -4.09 21.52 -18.47
N ILE A 485 -3.79 20.41 -17.79
CA ILE A 485 -3.02 19.31 -18.41
C ILE A 485 -3.83 18.56 -19.47
N ARG A 486 -5.15 18.43 -19.35
CA ARG A 486 -5.98 17.74 -20.32
C ARG A 486 -5.99 18.47 -21.68
N ASP A 487 -6.27 19.78 -21.65
CA ASP A 487 -6.21 20.60 -22.86
C ASP A 487 -4.80 20.56 -23.49
N ALA A 488 -3.73 20.46 -22.66
CA ALA A 488 -2.37 20.35 -23.19
C ALA A 488 -2.11 18.98 -23.86
N VAL A 489 -2.70 17.90 -23.36
CA VAL A 489 -2.65 16.57 -24.01
C VAL A 489 -3.40 16.60 -25.34
N ASP A 490 -4.62 17.14 -25.36
CA ASP A 490 -5.40 17.29 -26.62
C ASP A 490 -4.66 18.12 -27.65
N ALA A 491 -4.02 19.21 -27.22
CA ALA A 491 -3.23 20.07 -28.12
C ALA A 491 -1.96 19.37 -28.63
N ALA A 492 -1.34 18.50 -27.84
CA ALA A 492 -0.20 17.69 -28.25
C ALA A 492 -0.62 16.62 -29.28
N LEU A 493 -1.76 15.97 -29.07
CA LEU A 493 -2.31 15.01 -30.02
C LEU A 493 -2.75 15.71 -31.32
N ASN A 494 -3.33 16.89 -31.23
CA ASN A 494 -3.63 17.70 -32.42
C ASN A 494 -2.35 18.04 -33.22
N LEU A 495 -1.21 18.32 -32.56
CA LEU A 495 0.06 18.51 -33.26
C LEU A 495 0.51 17.23 -33.98
N TYR A 496 0.38 16.07 -33.32
CA TYR A 496 0.67 14.78 -33.96
C TYR A 496 -0.21 14.57 -35.21
N ASP A 497 -1.51 14.73 -35.05
CA ASP A 497 -2.47 14.58 -36.16
C ASP A 497 -2.22 15.58 -37.27
N LEU A 498 -1.88 16.82 -36.93
CA LEU A 498 -1.57 17.87 -37.91
C LEU A 498 -0.39 17.47 -38.80
N LEU A 499 0.71 17.01 -38.22
CA LEU A 499 1.89 16.55 -38.96
C LEU A 499 1.62 15.26 -39.78
N HIS A 500 0.54 14.53 -39.46
CA HIS A 500 0.06 13.37 -40.20
C HIS A 500 -1.12 13.72 -41.12
N GLY A 501 -1.41 15.02 -41.34
CA GLY A 501 -2.41 15.51 -42.30
C GLY A 501 -3.87 15.44 -41.82
N LYS A 502 -4.13 15.34 -40.50
CA LYS A 502 -5.49 15.19 -39.97
C LYS A 502 -5.86 16.25 -38.90
N GLY A 503 -4.92 17.00 -38.37
CA GLY A 503 -5.15 17.93 -37.27
C GLY A 503 -5.74 19.26 -37.65
N ASP A 504 -6.11 20.07 -36.65
CA ASP A 504 -6.67 21.42 -36.79
C ASP A 504 -5.57 22.48 -36.74
N LEU A 505 -5.14 22.97 -37.90
CA LEU A 505 -4.12 24.01 -38.07
C LEU A 505 -4.55 25.36 -37.48
N GLU A 506 -5.83 25.74 -37.64
CA GLU A 506 -6.32 27.02 -37.15
C GLU A 506 -6.36 27.09 -35.64
N ALA A 507 -6.74 25.98 -34.99
CA ALA A 507 -6.67 25.85 -33.55
C ALA A 507 -5.22 25.95 -33.08
N TRP A 508 -4.29 25.22 -33.75
CA TRP A 508 -2.88 25.25 -33.39
C TRP A 508 -2.25 26.65 -33.56
N LYS A 509 -2.55 27.36 -34.67
CA LYS A 509 -2.02 28.71 -34.94
C LYS A 509 -2.42 29.75 -33.89
N LYS A 510 -3.61 29.65 -33.29
CA LYS A 510 -4.12 30.60 -32.28
C LYS A 510 -3.47 30.48 -30.93
N MET A 511 -2.80 29.37 -30.62
CA MET A 511 -2.20 29.11 -29.33
C MET A 511 -0.77 29.65 -29.25
N GLN A 512 -0.37 30.12 -28.08
CA GLN A 512 1.06 30.35 -27.77
C GLN A 512 1.77 29.01 -27.59
N LYS A 513 3.03 28.97 -27.98
CA LYS A 513 3.78 27.73 -28.06
C LYS A 513 5.14 27.83 -27.36
N LYS A 514 5.56 26.72 -26.79
CA LYS A 514 6.91 26.50 -26.24
C LYS A 514 7.70 25.55 -27.13
N SER A 515 9.01 25.66 -27.04
CA SER A 515 9.94 24.61 -27.49
C SER A 515 10.27 23.66 -26.34
N LEU A 516 10.98 22.57 -26.62
CA LEU A 516 11.55 21.72 -25.55
C LEU A 516 12.46 22.54 -24.63
N CYS A 517 13.25 23.45 -25.20
CA CYS A 517 14.16 24.35 -24.48
C CYS A 517 13.41 25.34 -23.59
N SER A 518 12.47 26.11 -24.15
CA SER A 518 11.74 27.11 -23.38
C SER A 518 10.83 26.46 -22.32
N GLY A 519 10.20 25.33 -22.62
CA GLY A 519 9.43 24.55 -21.64
C GLY A 519 10.29 24.07 -20.47
N PHE A 520 11.52 23.65 -20.73
CA PHE A 520 12.49 23.30 -19.69
C PHE A 520 12.85 24.50 -18.79
N ASN A 521 13.17 25.66 -19.40
CA ASN A 521 13.60 26.84 -18.65
C ASN A 521 12.47 27.43 -17.78
N ASP A 522 11.23 27.32 -18.23
CA ASP A 522 10.05 27.86 -17.56
C ASP A 522 9.34 26.85 -16.65
N ALA A 523 9.87 25.62 -16.50
CA ALA A 523 9.28 24.56 -15.69
C ALA A 523 9.19 24.92 -14.19
N ASP A 524 8.06 24.62 -13.57
CA ASP A 524 7.85 24.72 -12.13
C ASP A 524 8.27 23.42 -11.45
N SER A 525 9.52 23.32 -11.00
CA SER A 525 10.07 22.14 -10.33
C SER A 525 9.29 21.76 -9.08
N SER A 526 8.79 22.73 -8.33
CA SER A 526 8.00 22.49 -7.10
C SER A 526 6.65 21.82 -7.42
N ALA A 527 6.00 22.27 -8.50
CA ALA A 527 4.75 21.67 -8.95
C ALA A 527 4.95 20.24 -9.47
N ILE A 528 6.05 19.95 -10.15
CA ILE A 528 6.40 18.59 -10.63
C ILE A 528 6.61 17.65 -9.44
N ILE A 529 7.35 18.08 -8.42
CA ILE A 529 7.57 17.31 -7.18
C ILE A 529 6.25 17.07 -6.45
N ALA A 530 5.40 18.10 -6.35
CA ALA A 530 4.08 17.99 -5.74
C ALA A 530 3.16 17.03 -6.49
N TRP A 531 3.23 17.00 -7.82
CA TRP A 531 2.49 16.04 -8.64
C TRP A 531 2.94 14.60 -8.38
N ASN A 532 4.25 14.36 -8.31
CA ASN A 532 4.79 13.03 -7.98
C ASN A 532 4.30 12.56 -6.61
N LYS A 533 4.36 13.41 -5.59
CA LYS A 533 3.83 13.11 -4.25
C LYS A 533 2.34 12.79 -4.30
N ARG A 534 1.56 13.61 -5.00
CA ARG A 534 0.12 13.38 -5.22
C ARG A 534 -0.15 12.01 -5.87
N MET A 535 0.62 11.62 -6.87
CA MET A 535 0.46 10.33 -7.54
C MET A 535 0.79 9.16 -6.62
N GLN A 536 1.85 9.26 -5.80
CA GLN A 536 2.17 8.26 -4.77
C GLN A 536 1.00 8.07 -3.78
N GLU A 537 0.37 9.17 -3.34
CA GLU A 537 -0.80 9.13 -2.46
C GLU A 537 -2.00 8.42 -3.12
N LEU A 538 -2.28 8.71 -4.38
CA LEU A 538 -3.38 8.07 -5.14
C LEU A 538 -3.11 6.59 -5.43
N VAL A 539 -1.90 6.25 -5.86
CA VAL A 539 -1.48 4.85 -6.08
C VAL A 539 -1.73 4.03 -4.84
N ARG A 540 -1.37 4.57 -3.69
CA ARG A 540 -1.51 3.87 -2.42
C ARG A 540 -2.95 3.54 -2.07
N MET A 541 -3.88 4.47 -2.33
CA MET A 541 -5.31 4.24 -2.11
C MET A 541 -5.89 3.23 -3.12
N ASP A 542 -5.46 3.29 -4.38
CA ASP A 542 -5.89 2.36 -5.41
C ASP A 542 -5.33 0.93 -5.19
N GLU A 543 -4.10 0.80 -4.69
CA GLU A 543 -3.52 -0.49 -4.26
C GLU A 543 -4.38 -1.13 -3.16
N ILE A 544 -4.80 -0.38 -2.15
CA ILE A 544 -5.66 -0.90 -1.08
C ILE A 544 -7.00 -1.39 -1.66
N ALA A 545 -7.62 -0.61 -2.55
CA ALA A 545 -8.87 -1.02 -3.19
C ALA A 545 -8.70 -2.31 -4.03
N LYS A 546 -7.54 -2.49 -4.69
CA LYS A 546 -7.19 -3.72 -5.40
C LYS A 546 -6.90 -4.89 -4.45
N ASP A 547 -6.16 -4.65 -3.37
CA ASP A 547 -5.90 -5.67 -2.33
C ASP A 547 -7.23 -6.24 -1.81
N ILE A 548 -8.22 -5.38 -1.54
CA ILE A 548 -9.57 -5.78 -1.12
C ILE A 548 -10.26 -6.62 -2.20
N ARG A 549 -10.27 -6.14 -3.45
CA ARG A 549 -10.94 -6.81 -4.57
C ARG A 549 -10.39 -8.20 -4.86
N TYR A 550 -9.07 -8.37 -4.75
CA TYR A 550 -8.41 -9.66 -4.97
C TYR A 550 -8.33 -10.54 -3.72
N GLY A 551 -8.98 -10.15 -2.63
CA GLY A 551 -9.05 -10.92 -1.39
C GLY A 551 -7.70 -11.08 -0.68
N LYS A 552 -6.77 -10.14 -0.86
CA LYS A 552 -5.47 -10.17 -0.21
C LYS A 552 -5.65 -9.93 1.30
N PRO A 553 -4.96 -10.69 2.16
CA PRO A 553 -5.05 -10.49 3.61
C PRO A 553 -4.61 -9.09 4.05
N VAL A 554 -5.39 -8.46 4.93
CA VAL A 554 -5.12 -7.09 5.41
C VAL A 554 -3.74 -6.92 6.04
N LYS A 555 -3.21 -7.96 6.67
CA LYS A 555 -1.86 -7.97 7.26
C LYS A 555 -0.72 -7.85 6.23
N GLU A 556 -1.00 -8.14 4.97
CA GLU A 556 -0.06 -7.96 3.86
C GLU A 556 -0.15 -6.56 3.24
N THR A 557 -1.14 -5.75 3.66
CA THR A 557 -1.24 -4.36 3.25
C THR A 557 -0.17 -3.54 3.96
N ALA A 558 0.66 -2.83 3.19
CA ALA A 558 1.73 -2.04 3.78
C ALA A 558 1.17 -0.87 4.62
N ALA A 559 1.92 -0.46 5.64
CA ALA A 559 1.53 0.62 6.53
C ALA A 559 1.26 1.94 5.79
N LEU A 560 0.33 2.73 6.35
CA LEU A 560 0.01 4.08 5.90
C LEU A 560 0.49 5.11 6.92
N GLU A 561 0.94 6.24 6.43
CA GLU A 561 1.01 7.48 7.20
C GLU A 561 -0.41 8.08 7.37
N PRO A 562 -0.62 9.01 8.32
CA PRO A 562 -1.90 9.69 8.45
C PRO A 562 -2.39 10.24 7.10
N LEU A 563 -3.66 10.00 6.79
CA LEU A 563 -4.21 10.34 5.48
C LEU A 563 -4.11 11.83 5.21
N THR A 564 -3.67 12.18 4.02
CA THR A 564 -3.73 13.55 3.51
C THR A 564 -5.18 13.89 3.11
N GLN A 565 -5.48 15.18 2.97
CA GLN A 565 -6.80 15.63 2.51
C GLN A 565 -7.19 15.03 1.14
N LEU A 566 -6.21 14.79 0.28
CA LEU A 566 -6.43 14.14 -1.02
C LEU A 566 -6.91 12.69 -0.86
N GLN A 567 -6.28 11.95 0.05
CA GLN A 567 -6.63 10.57 0.34
C GLN A 567 -7.98 10.46 1.05
N GLU A 568 -8.29 11.37 1.98
CA GLU A 568 -9.61 11.45 2.60
C GLU A 568 -10.71 11.74 1.57
N ASN A 569 -10.49 12.69 0.66
CA ASN A 569 -11.43 13.00 -0.42
C ASN A 569 -11.60 11.82 -1.41
N TRP A 570 -10.54 11.05 -1.65
CA TRP A 570 -10.61 9.83 -2.45
C TRP A 570 -11.49 8.78 -1.76
N LEU A 571 -11.23 8.53 -0.47
CA LEU A 571 -11.98 7.59 0.35
C LEU A 571 -13.47 7.94 0.40
N GLU A 572 -13.81 9.19 0.69
CA GLU A 572 -15.20 9.67 0.73
C GLU A 572 -15.94 9.42 -0.60
N ARG A 573 -15.30 9.77 -1.72
CA ARG A 573 -15.88 9.54 -3.06
C ARG A 573 -16.04 8.06 -3.37
N ARG A 574 -15.10 7.23 -2.92
CA ARG A 574 -15.15 5.78 -3.14
C ARG A 574 -16.27 5.14 -2.31
N LEU A 575 -16.38 5.49 -1.02
CA LEU A 575 -17.43 5.01 -0.12
C LEU A 575 -18.85 5.33 -0.61
N LYS A 576 -19.07 6.50 -1.23
CA LYS A 576 -20.36 6.85 -1.85
C LYS A 576 -20.79 5.93 -3.01
N ARG A 577 -19.88 5.17 -3.59
CA ARG A 577 -20.10 4.27 -4.74
C ARG A 577 -19.89 2.80 -4.39
N ALA A 578 -19.31 2.53 -3.24
CA ALA A 578 -18.99 1.20 -2.76
C ALA A 578 -20.29 0.45 -2.41
N ASP A 579 -20.32 -0.85 -2.68
CA ASP A 579 -21.30 -1.73 -2.09
C ASP A 579 -21.01 -2.00 -0.59
N PHE A 580 -21.88 -2.75 0.06
CA PHE A 580 -21.74 -3.07 1.48
C PHE A 580 -20.38 -3.69 1.82
N SER A 581 -19.99 -4.71 1.06
CA SER A 581 -18.74 -5.45 1.29
C SER A 581 -17.50 -4.57 1.10
N GLU A 582 -17.46 -3.78 0.02
CA GLU A 582 -16.35 -2.85 -0.26
C GLU A 582 -16.27 -1.73 0.78
N ALA A 583 -17.40 -1.15 1.20
CA ALA A 583 -17.42 -0.07 2.19
C ALA A 583 -16.86 -0.51 3.55
N VAL A 584 -17.29 -1.69 4.02
CA VAL A 584 -16.80 -2.29 5.27
C VAL A 584 -15.29 -2.54 5.19
N ARG A 585 -14.81 -3.17 4.11
CA ARG A 585 -13.39 -3.52 3.94
C ARG A 585 -12.50 -2.31 3.74
N LEU A 586 -12.92 -1.29 2.99
CA LEU A 586 -12.14 -0.06 2.80
C LEU A 586 -11.79 0.59 4.15
N ASN A 587 -12.78 0.79 5.00
CA ASN A 587 -12.56 1.35 6.31
C ASN A 587 -11.66 0.46 7.18
N TYR A 588 -11.85 -0.85 7.14
CA TYR A 588 -11.08 -1.80 7.93
C TYR A 588 -9.60 -1.87 7.49
N TYR A 589 -9.34 -1.96 6.17
CA TYR A 589 -7.99 -2.01 5.61
C TYR A 589 -7.22 -0.73 5.85
N ILE A 590 -7.84 0.43 5.60
CA ILE A 590 -7.23 1.73 5.86
C ILE A 590 -6.94 1.89 7.36
N GLY A 591 -7.91 1.56 8.23
CA GLY A 591 -7.73 1.64 9.66
C GLY A 591 -6.59 0.76 10.18
N THR A 592 -6.50 -0.48 9.69
CA THR A 592 -5.42 -1.41 10.05
C THR A 592 -4.06 -0.92 9.54
N ALA A 593 -3.99 -0.42 8.31
CA ALA A 593 -2.75 0.09 7.72
C ALA A 593 -2.23 1.36 8.42
N LEU A 594 -3.11 2.20 8.96
CA LEU A 594 -2.76 3.38 9.76
C LEU A 594 -2.29 3.03 11.19
N GLY A 595 -2.55 1.81 11.66
CA GLY A 595 -2.25 1.37 13.02
C GLY A 595 -3.13 2.04 14.09
N SER A 596 -3.06 1.55 15.33
CA SER A 596 -3.96 1.94 16.44
C SER A 596 -4.01 3.45 16.72
N ARG A 597 -2.91 4.16 16.54
CA ARG A 597 -2.87 5.60 16.85
C ARG A 597 -3.76 6.47 15.96
N HIS A 598 -3.89 6.11 14.67
CA HIS A 598 -4.58 6.91 13.67
C HIS A 598 -5.72 6.16 12.97
N GLY A 599 -5.75 4.84 13.09
CA GLY A 599 -6.66 3.95 12.37
C GLY A 599 -7.92 3.56 13.12
N ASP A 600 -7.95 3.67 14.46
CA ASP A 600 -9.08 3.20 15.28
C ASP A 600 -10.43 3.77 14.85
N ARG A 601 -10.47 5.04 14.42
CA ARG A 601 -11.69 5.68 13.91
C ARG A 601 -12.25 4.97 12.67
N TYR A 602 -11.39 4.55 11.76
CA TYR A 602 -11.79 3.87 10.52
C TYR A 602 -12.21 2.42 10.81
N VAL A 603 -11.50 1.73 11.71
CA VAL A 603 -11.91 0.41 12.18
C VAL A 603 -13.29 0.50 12.84
N ALA A 604 -13.53 1.49 13.70
CA ALA A 604 -14.83 1.71 14.32
C ALA A 604 -15.92 2.01 13.28
N GLU A 605 -15.62 2.81 12.25
CA GLU A 605 -16.57 3.13 11.17
C GLU A 605 -16.88 1.90 10.31
N SER A 606 -15.95 0.97 10.12
CA SER A 606 -16.21 -0.32 9.47
C SER A 606 -17.30 -1.11 10.19
N PHE A 607 -17.21 -1.26 11.51
CA PHE A 607 -18.22 -1.94 12.31
C PHE A 607 -19.56 -1.19 12.36
N LYS A 608 -19.51 0.14 12.44
CA LYS A 608 -20.70 0.99 12.38
C LYS A 608 -21.40 0.89 11.03
N THR A 609 -20.66 0.74 9.93
CA THR A 609 -21.22 0.51 8.60
C THR A 609 -22.01 -0.80 8.57
N ILE A 610 -21.48 -1.88 9.18
CA ILE A 610 -22.19 -3.16 9.27
C ILE A 610 -23.52 -2.99 10.00
N SER A 611 -23.50 -2.50 11.25
CA SER A 611 -24.70 -2.35 12.06
C SER A 611 -25.70 -1.33 11.49
N GLY A 612 -25.19 -0.22 10.94
CA GLY A 612 -26.03 0.83 10.39
C GLY A 612 -26.80 0.43 9.14
N GLN A 613 -26.16 -0.27 8.19
CA GLN A 613 -26.87 -0.73 6.98
C GLN A 613 -27.89 -1.85 7.28
N ILE A 614 -27.59 -2.73 8.24
CA ILE A 614 -28.54 -3.75 8.67
C ILE A 614 -29.74 -3.07 9.33
N LEU A 615 -29.51 -2.13 10.24
CA LEU A 615 -30.57 -1.37 10.90
C LEU A 615 -31.45 -0.61 9.88
N GLU A 616 -30.84 0.06 8.92
CA GLU A 616 -31.56 0.78 7.88
C GLU A 616 -32.45 -0.15 7.05
N ALA A 617 -31.91 -1.29 6.59
CA ALA A 617 -32.68 -2.31 5.88
C ALA A 617 -33.83 -2.86 6.71
N THR A 618 -33.64 -3.05 8.01
CA THR A 618 -34.65 -3.54 8.97
C THR A 618 -35.75 -2.51 9.17
N LEU A 619 -35.41 -1.26 9.43
CA LEU A 619 -36.41 -0.21 9.67
C LEU A 619 -37.30 0.10 8.46
N GLN A 620 -36.78 -0.08 7.22
CA GLN A 620 -37.57 0.09 6.00
C GLN A 620 -38.68 -0.95 5.87
N ASN A 621 -38.55 -2.10 6.51
CA ASN A 621 -39.50 -3.23 6.45
C ASN A 621 -40.44 -3.28 7.66
N LEU A 622 -40.29 -2.41 8.66
CA LEU A 622 -41.17 -2.39 9.83
C LEU A 622 -42.60 -2.00 9.45
N GLN A 623 -43.55 -2.79 9.96
CA GLN A 623 -44.97 -2.51 9.78
C GLN A 623 -45.63 -2.17 11.11
N TYR A 624 -46.34 -1.05 11.15
CA TYR A 624 -47.16 -0.67 12.29
C TYR A 624 -48.49 -1.42 12.22
N ASN A 625 -48.87 -2.08 13.36
CA ASN A 625 -50.14 -2.81 13.48
C ASN A 625 -51.14 -1.97 14.28
N ASP A 626 -52.00 -1.27 13.59
CA ASP A 626 -53.07 -0.44 14.19
C ASP A 626 -54.33 -1.23 14.60
N SER A 627 -54.38 -2.52 14.38
CA SER A 627 -55.54 -3.35 14.64
C SER A 627 -55.45 -4.21 15.93
N CYS A 628 -54.27 -4.33 16.55
CA CYS A 628 -54.06 -5.15 17.75
C CYS A 628 -54.79 -4.60 18.99
N LYS A 629 -55.19 -5.47 19.89
CA LYS A 629 -55.84 -5.18 21.16
C LYS A 629 -55.39 -6.16 22.24
N ILE A 630 -55.41 -5.75 23.51
CA ILE A 630 -55.18 -6.65 24.63
C ILE A 630 -56.37 -7.59 24.75
N VAL A 631 -56.13 -8.90 24.63
CA VAL A 631 -57.18 -9.95 24.64
C VAL A 631 -57.26 -10.75 25.93
N THR A 632 -56.22 -10.64 26.80
CA THR A 632 -56.17 -11.36 28.08
C THR A 632 -55.73 -10.39 29.19
N GLU A 633 -56.15 -10.66 30.44
CA GLU A 633 -55.76 -9.85 31.60
C GLU A 633 -54.33 -10.15 32.06
N LYS A 634 -53.84 -11.38 31.84
CA LYS A 634 -52.47 -11.83 32.12
C LYS A 634 -52.06 -12.95 31.18
N HIS A 635 -50.84 -12.90 30.70
CA HIS A 635 -50.23 -13.96 29.90
C HIS A 635 -48.80 -14.21 30.29
N THR A 636 -48.38 -15.48 30.40
CA THR A 636 -46.99 -15.86 30.75
C THR A 636 -46.42 -16.81 29.69
N VAL A 637 -45.25 -16.56 29.22
CA VAL A 637 -44.46 -17.39 28.30
C VAL A 637 -43.21 -17.86 28.99
N ASN A 638 -42.93 -19.17 28.93
CA ASN A 638 -41.69 -19.78 29.37
C ASN A 638 -40.99 -20.42 28.17
N LEU A 639 -39.71 -20.13 27.97
CA LEU A 639 -38.93 -20.67 26.89
C LEU A 639 -37.72 -21.47 27.41
N PRO A 640 -37.34 -22.54 26.65
CA PRO A 640 -36.12 -23.30 26.91
C PRO A 640 -34.83 -22.50 26.56
N LEU A 641 -33.69 -23.07 26.92
CA LEU A 641 -32.41 -22.63 26.42
C LEU A 641 -32.03 -23.36 25.14
N ARG A 642 -30.87 -23.02 24.58
CA ARG A 642 -30.33 -23.70 23.40
C ARG A 642 -28.87 -24.11 23.59
N VAL A 643 -28.48 -25.20 22.93
CA VAL A 643 -27.11 -25.55 22.63
C VAL A 643 -26.86 -25.47 21.13
N ASN A 644 -25.72 -24.93 20.72
CA ASN A 644 -25.30 -24.92 19.33
C ASN A 644 -24.26 -26.03 19.11
N TRP A 645 -24.56 -26.93 18.16
CA TRP A 645 -23.67 -28.03 17.81
C TRP A 645 -22.83 -27.75 16.57
N GLY A 646 -23.37 -27.01 15.61
CA GLY A 646 -22.72 -26.76 14.36
C GLY A 646 -23.07 -25.41 13.73
N GLY A 647 -22.15 -24.86 12.96
CA GLY A 647 -22.39 -23.71 12.13
C GLY A 647 -22.24 -22.34 12.82
N GLY A 648 -22.08 -22.29 14.14
CA GLY A 648 -21.88 -21.01 14.85
C GLY A 648 -20.76 -20.16 14.26
N TRP A 649 -20.92 -18.83 14.31
CA TRP A 649 -20.19 -17.78 13.61
C TRP A 649 -20.64 -17.55 12.16
N SER A 650 -21.11 -18.58 11.42
CA SER A 650 -21.56 -18.36 10.04
C SER A 650 -22.84 -17.50 9.96
N ASP A 651 -23.60 -17.45 11.03
CA ASP A 651 -24.83 -16.67 11.22
C ASP A 651 -24.56 -15.19 11.60
N THR A 652 -23.32 -14.83 11.83
CA THR A 652 -22.91 -13.50 12.31
C THR A 652 -22.68 -12.53 11.16
N PRO A 653 -23.26 -11.29 11.19
CA PRO A 653 -22.92 -10.26 10.21
C PRO A 653 -21.43 -9.82 10.30
N PRO A 654 -20.76 -9.52 9.18
CA PRO A 654 -21.24 -9.52 7.78
C PRO A 654 -21.18 -10.90 7.11
N ILE A 655 -20.74 -11.95 7.80
CA ILE A 655 -20.52 -13.30 7.22
C ILE A 655 -21.83 -13.82 6.61
N CYS A 656 -22.90 -13.85 7.38
CA CYS A 656 -24.21 -14.31 6.88
C CYS A 656 -24.78 -13.38 5.78
N CYS A 657 -24.47 -12.07 5.82
CA CYS A 657 -24.91 -11.13 4.79
C CYS A 657 -24.22 -11.38 3.43
N GLU A 658 -22.98 -11.85 3.44
CA GLU A 658 -22.18 -12.09 2.22
C GLU A 658 -22.28 -13.54 1.73
N MET A 659 -22.34 -14.53 2.63
CA MET A 659 -22.24 -15.95 2.30
C MET A 659 -23.53 -16.75 2.61
N GLY A 660 -24.45 -16.15 3.37
CA GLY A 660 -25.49 -16.90 4.05
C GLY A 660 -24.95 -17.63 5.29
N GLY A 661 -25.83 -18.07 6.16
CA GLY A 661 -25.49 -18.79 7.37
C GLY A 661 -26.07 -20.19 7.40
N THR A 662 -25.45 -21.07 8.18
CA THR A 662 -25.94 -22.45 8.43
C THR A 662 -25.67 -22.81 9.87
N VAL A 663 -26.70 -23.17 10.63
CA VAL A 663 -26.58 -23.51 12.06
C VAL A 663 -27.38 -24.77 12.37
N LEU A 664 -26.82 -25.62 13.24
CA LEU A 664 -27.49 -26.78 13.85
C LEU A 664 -27.54 -26.58 15.37
N ASN A 665 -28.71 -26.49 15.93
CA ASN A 665 -28.90 -26.32 17.36
C ASN A 665 -30.05 -27.19 17.94
N ALA A 666 -30.12 -27.27 19.27
CA ALA A 666 -31.15 -27.98 19.96
C ALA A 666 -31.67 -27.16 21.15
N ALA A 667 -32.97 -27.21 21.38
CA ALA A 667 -33.60 -26.70 22.59
C ALA A 667 -33.34 -27.64 23.77
N ILE A 668 -33.04 -27.06 24.92
CA ILE A 668 -32.77 -27.81 26.17
C ILE A 668 -33.51 -27.23 27.37
N SER A 669 -33.96 -28.09 28.29
CA SER A 669 -34.27 -27.71 29.66
C SER A 669 -32.99 -27.72 30.51
N LEU A 670 -32.97 -26.93 31.56
CA LEU A 670 -31.88 -26.90 32.52
C LEU A 670 -32.41 -27.15 33.93
N ASN A 671 -31.91 -28.18 34.62
CA ASN A 671 -32.36 -28.63 35.90
C ASN A 671 -33.90 -28.91 35.95
N GLY A 672 -34.48 -29.35 34.81
CA GLY A 672 -35.90 -29.63 34.66
C GLY A 672 -36.78 -28.41 34.47
N GLU A 673 -36.22 -27.20 34.29
CA GLU A 673 -36.96 -25.95 34.15
C GLU A 673 -36.76 -25.33 32.77
N LEU A 674 -37.68 -24.41 32.38
CA LEU A 674 -37.56 -23.49 31.25
C LEU A 674 -37.28 -22.11 31.81
N PRO A 675 -36.02 -21.69 31.85
CA PRO A 675 -35.59 -20.59 32.71
C PRO A 675 -35.88 -19.18 32.19
N VAL A 676 -36.33 -19.03 30.95
CA VAL A 676 -36.65 -17.71 30.40
C VAL A 676 -38.16 -17.47 30.53
N GLU A 677 -38.58 -16.50 31.34
CA GLU A 677 -39.97 -16.17 31.60
C GLU A 677 -40.28 -14.72 31.24
N VAL A 678 -41.37 -14.48 30.53
CA VAL A 678 -41.97 -13.17 30.32
C VAL A 678 -43.45 -13.20 30.64
N THR A 679 -43.90 -12.28 31.51
CA THR A 679 -45.29 -12.11 31.91
C THR A 679 -45.78 -10.74 31.54
N LEU A 680 -46.87 -10.63 30.79
CA LEU A 680 -47.62 -9.40 30.55
C LEU A 680 -48.90 -9.36 31.38
N ILE A 681 -49.16 -8.20 31.98
CA ILE A 681 -50.34 -7.94 32.82
C ILE A 681 -51.02 -6.66 32.36
N LYS A 682 -52.30 -6.70 32.09
CA LYS A 682 -53.09 -5.52 31.75
C LYS A 682 -53.29 -4.64 32.98
N ILE A 683 -53.10 -3.32 32.81
CA ILE A 683 -53.38 -2.33 33.86
C ILE A 683 -54.37 -1.27 33.35
N PRO A 684 -55.19 -0.69 34.28
CA PRO A 684 -56.14 0.32 33.87
C PRO A 684 -55.51 1.67 33.54
N GLU A 685 -54.29 1.95 34.08
CA GLU A 685 -53.56 3.16 33.83
C GLU A 685 -53.03 3.23 32.39
N LYS A 686 -53.07 4.41 31.80
CA LYS A 686 -52.56 4.61 30.45
C LYS A 686 -51.03 4.85 30.44
N LYS A 687 -50.30 3.81 30.77
CA LYS A 687 -48.83 3.76 30.77
C LYS A 687 -48.35 2.37 30.43
N ILE A 688 -47.09 2.24 30.05
CA ILE A 688 -46.39 0.96 29.89
C ILE A 688 -45.34 0.87 31.00
N VAL A 689 -45.28 -0.28 31.65
CA VAL A 689 -44.34 -0.56 32.75
C VAL A 689 -43.46 -1.72 32.37
N PHE A 690 -42.16 -1.56 32.51
CA PHE A 690 -41.18 -2.62 32.36
C PHE A 690 -40.53 -2.95 33.69
N ASP A 691 -40.50 -4.23 34.02
CA ASP A 691 -39.91 -4.79 35.21
C ASP A 691 -38.93 -5.91 34.84
N SER A 692 -37.65 -5.62 34.83
CA SER A 692 -36.59 -6.60 34.56
C SER A 692 -36.07 -7.16 35.88
N ARG A 693 -36.62 -8.24 36.35
CA ARG A 693 -36.43 -8.81 37.68
C ARG A 693 -35.02 -9.34 37.92
N ASP A 694 -34.39 -9.90 36.88
CA ASP A 694 -33.05 -10.44 36.97
C ASP A 694 -31.98 -9.33 37.01
N MET A 695 -32.34 -8.09 36.64
CA MET A 695 -31.49 -6.87 36.74
C MET A 695 -31.89 -5.97 37.90
N ASP A 696 -33.03 -6.22 38.56
CA ASP A 696 -33.60 -5.40 39.63
C ASP A 696 -33.83 -3.93 39.17
N VAL A 697 -34.43 -3.78 37.97
CA VAL A 697 -34.75 -2.46 37.40
C VAL A 697 -36.22 -2.39 37.01
N HIS A 698 -36.83 -1.24 37.34
CA HIS A 698 -38.20 -0.93 37.07
C HIS A 698 -38.33 0.41 36.36
N GLY A 699 -39.19 0.52 35.35
CA GLY A 699 -39.39 1.76 34.58
C GLY A 699 -40.86 1.91 34.15
N GLU A 700 -41.36 3.15 34.27
CA GLU A 700 -42.70 3.53 33.83
C GLU A 700 -42.56 4.53 32.67
N PHE A 701 -43.36 4.33 31.61
CA PHE A 701 -43.33 5.10 30.37
C PHE A 701 -44.71 5.62 30.02
N ASP A 702 -44.81 6.95 29.91
CA ASP A 702 -46.02 7.70 29.51
C ASP A 702 -45.76 8.52 28.22
N SER A 703 -44.55 8.50 27.68
CA SER A 703 -44.12 9.16 26.46
C SER A 703 -43.72 8.18 25.37
N ILE A 704 -44.25 8.40 24.16
CA ILE A 704 -43.89 7.56 23.00
C ILE A 704 -42.45 7.79 22.57
N GLU A 705 -41.93 9.00 22.70
CA GLU A 705 -40.57 9.37 22.33
C GLU A 705 -39.51 8.64 23.17
N GLU A 706 -39.86 8.31 24.44
CA GLU A 706 -38.98 7.51 25.28
C GLU A 706 -38.94 6.05 24.86
N LEU A 707 -40.10 5.51 24.46
CA LEU A 707 -40.23 4.13 23.99
C LEU A 707 -39.60 3.89 22.61
N GLN A 708 -39.52 4.94 21.77
CA GLN A 708 -38.92 4.88 20.46
C GLN A 708 -37.36 4.97 20.51
N LYS A 709 -36.75 5.29 21.65
CA LYS A 709 -35.30 5.33 21.83
C LYS A 709 -34.76 3.92 22.12
N THR A 710 -34.23 3.25 21.10
CA THR A 710 -33.72 1.88 21.20
C THR A 710 -32.23 1.74 20.94
N GLY A 711 -31.56 2.82 20.51
CA GLY A 711 -30.15 2.80 20.09
C GLY A 711 -29.14 3.00 21.22
N ASP A 712 -29.56 3.14 22.47
CA ASP A 712 -28.63 3.25 23.59
C ASP A 712 -28.31 1.86 24.17
N PRO A 713 -27.09 1.35 24.03
CA PRO A 713 -26.70 0.05 24.57
C PRO A 713 -26.68 -0.01 26.11
N TYR A 714 -26.75 1.12 26.78
CA TYR A 714 -26.80 1.22 28.23
C TYR A 714 -28.22 1.38 28.79
N ASP A 715 -29.25 1.47 27.93
CA ASP A 715 -30.63 1.50 28.35
C ASP A 715 -31.03 0.11 28.85
N PRO A 716 -31.38 -0.06 30.16
CA PRO A 716 -31.78 -1.36 30.71
C PRO A 716 -33.07 -1.92 30.11
N PHE A 717 -33.87 -1.09 29.39
CA PHE A 717 -35.13 -1.45 28.77
C PHE A 717 -35.04 -1.46 27.22
N ALA A 718 -33.84 -1.35 26.64
CA ALA A 718 -33.66 -1.39 25.18
C ALA A 718 -34.34 -2.60 24.54
N LEU A 719 -34.31 -3.77 25.20
CA LEU A 719 -34.90 -5.01 24.76
C LEU A 719 -36.42 -4.91 24.65
N GLN A 720 -37.08 -4.45 25.72
CA GLN A 720 -38.54 -4.34 25.77
C GLN A 720 -39.05 -3.26 24.79
N LYS A 721 -38.36 -2.13 24.68
CA LYS A 721 -38.64 -1.07 23.71
C LYS A 721 -38.53 -1.57 22.27
N ALA A 722 -37.45 -2.27 21.94
CA ALA A 722 -37.23 -2.86 20.60
C ALA A 722 -38.32 -3.89 20.27
N CYS A 723 -38.80 -4.66 21.29
CA CYS A 723 -39.90 -5.60 21.11
C CYS A 723 -41.19 -4.90 20.66
N LEU A 724 -41.55 -3.78 21.28
CA LEU A 724 -42.77 -3.04 20.92
C LEU A 724 -42.69 -2.49 19.48
N LEU A 725 -41.54 -2.02 19.09
CA LEU A 725 -41.28 -1.57 17.69
C LEU A 725 -41.36 -2.76 16.72
N ALA A 726 -40.64 -3.84 17.01
CA ALA A 726 -40.59 -5.02 16.14
C ALA A 726 -41.99 -5.69 15.95
N CYS A 727 -42.80 -5.70 17.01
CA CYS A 727 -44.17 -6.24 16.95
C CYS A 727 -45.19 -5.24 16.35
N GLY A 728 -44.73 -4.04 15.98
CA GLY A 728 -45.61 -2.99 15.42
C GLY A 728 -46.64 -2.43 16.40
N ILE A 729 -46.43 -2.57 17.72
CA ILE A 729 -47.33 -2.02 18.76
C ILE A 729 -47.24 -0.52 18.81
N ILE A 730 -46.01 0.03 18.63
CA ILE A 730 -45.72 1.45 18.50
C ILE A 730 -45.09 1.73 17.14
N PRO A 731 -45.33 2.90 16.53
CA PRO A 731 -44.65 3.28 15.28
C PRO A 731 -43.17 3.61 15.53
N SER A 732 -42.34 3.53 14.49
CA SER A 732 -40.94 3.88 14.56
C SER A 732 -40.70 5.38 14.77
N GLU A 733 -41.61 6.24 14.31
CA GLU A 733 -41.57 7.67 14.46
C GLU A 733 -42.97 8.26 14.68
N GLY A 734 -43.01 9.29 15.50
CA GLY A 734 -44.26 10.02 15.77
C GLY A 734 -45.32 9.17 16.52
N GLY A 735 -46.57 9.60 16.52
CA GLY A 735 -47.68 8.97 17.18
C GLY A 735 -47.98 9.52 18.59
N SER A 736 -49.03 9.02 19.23
CA SER A 736 -49.47 9.36 20.59
C SER A 736 -49.63 8.09 21.42
N LEU A 737 -48.89 7.96 22.50
CA LEU A 737 -49.00 6.81 23.41
C LEU A 737 -50.41 6.68 23.98
N ASP A 738 -51.07 7.81 24.34
CA ASP A 738 -52.45 7.81 24.86
C ASP A 738 -53.47 7.22 23.84
N GLU A 739 -53.32 7.56 22.55
CA GLU A 739 -54.18 7.01 21.48
C GLU A 739 -53.91 5.52 21.29
N ILE A 740 -52.66 5.10 21.33
CA ILE A 740 -52.29 3.69 21.21
C ILE A 740 -52.86 2.88 22.38
N LEU A 741 -52.67 3.31 23.62
CA LEU A 741 -53.20 2.61 24.80
C LEU A 741 -54.70 2.63 24.86
N THR A 742 -55.34 3.70 24.37
CA THR A 742 -56.82 3.73 24.24
C THR A 742 -57.31 2.69 23.25
N ARG A 743 -56.63 2.53 22.13
CA ARG A 743 -56.94 1.49 21.12
C ARG A 743 -56.69 0.08 21.66
N LEU A 744 -55.58 -0.12 22.38
CA LEU A 744 -55.24 -1.41 23.00
C LEU A 744 -56.25 -1.83 24.09
N GLY A 745 -56.98 -0.88 24.69
CA GLY A 745 -57.94 -1.14 25.75
C GLY A 745 -57.36 -1.07 27.16
N GLY A 746 -56.23 -0.36 27.34
CA GLY A 746 -55.55 -0.13 28.59
C GLY A 746 -54.03 -0.10 28.47
N GLY A 747 -53.31 0.19 29.56
CA GLY A 747 -51.88 -0.03 29.64
C GLY A 747 -51.50 -1.46 29.98
N PHE A 748 -50.22 -1.73 30.10
CA PHE A 748 -49.75 -3.04 30.52
C PHE A 748 -48.39 -2.99 31.21
N GLU A 749 -48.10 -3.99 32.01
CA GLU A 749 -46.80 -4.27 32.59
C GLU A 749 -46.18 -5.45 31.87
N MET A 750 -44.89 -5.39 31.60
CA MET A 750 -44.05 -6.46 31.05
C MET A 750 -42.98 -6.82 32.08
N HIS A 751 -43.10 -7.97 32.69
CA HIS A 751 -42.11 -8.56 33.58
C HIS A 751 -41.25 -9.55 32.83
N SER A 752 -39.93 -9.38 32.86
CA SER A 752 -38.96 -10.26 32.21
C SER A 752 -37.97 -10.81 33.21
N GLU A 753 -37.65 -12.10 33.10
CA GLU A 753 -36.77 -12.80 34.05
C GLU A 753 -36.03 -13.97 33.39
N VAL A 754 -34.75 -14.17 33.76
CA VAL A 754 -34.02 -15.40 33.48
C VAL A 754 -33.62 -16.01 34.82
N THR A 755 -34.28 -17.13 35.17
CA THR A 755 -34.12 -17.77 36.48
C THR A 755 -33.04 -18.84 36.48
N ASN A 756 -32.26 -18.90 37.54
CA ASN A 756 -31.30 -19.99 37.82
C ASN A 756 -30.24 -20.25 36.74
N VAL A 757 -29.93 -19.26 35.88
CA VAL A 757 -28.90 -19.39 34.85
C VAL A 757 -27.81 -18.32 35.08
N PRO A 758 -26.54 -18.70 35.16
CA PRO A 758 -25.47 -17.73 35.28
C PRO A 758 -25.38 -16.75 34.11
N LYS A 759 -25.21 -15.45 34.37
CA LYS A 759 -24.98 -14.46 33.32
C LYS A 759 -23.71 -14.82 32.54
N GLY A 760 -23.76 -14.76 31.22
CA GLY A 760 -22.65 -15.18 30.35
C GLY A 760 -22.49 -16.70 30.24
N SER A 761 -23.58 -17.43 30.38
CA SER A 761 -23.66 -18.90 30.29
C SER A 761 -23.21 -19.46 28.92
N GLY A 762 -23.39 -18.72 27.85
CA GLY A 762 -23.21 -19.22 26.48
C GLY A 762 -24.41 -20.00 25.93
N LEU A 763 -25.55 -19.98 26.63
CA LEU A 763 -26.79 -20.74 26.28
C LEU A 763 -27.85 -19.87 25.60
N GLY A 764 -27.51 -18.66 25.14
CA GLY A 764 -28.36 -17.76 24.35
C GLY A 764 -29.42 -17.00 25.16
N THR A 765 -29.28 -16.89 26.47
CA THR A 765 -30.30 -16.35 27.39
C THR A 765 -30.86 -14.99 26.99
N SER A 766 -30.02 -14.05 26.52
CA SER A 766 -30.44 -12.69 26.13
C SER A 766 -31.37 -12.70 24.92
N SER A 767 -30.95 -13.37 23.83
CA SER A 767 -31.78 -13.42 22.59
C SER A 767 -33.00 -14.30 22.72
N ILE A 768 -32.97 -15.31 23.60
CA ILE A 768 -34.18 -16.11 23.91
C ILE A 768 -35.16 -15.27 24.74
N LEU A 769 -34.66 -14.37 25.60
CA LEU A 769 -35.52 -13.42 26.33
C LEU A 769 -36.22 -12.46 25.34
N SER A 770 -35.47 -12.01 24.28
CA SER A 770 -36.08 -11.26 23.19
C SER A 770 -37.24 -12.01 22.53
N ALA A 771 -37.02 -13.30 22.24
CA ALA A 771 -38.06 -14.16 21.67
C ALA A 771 -39.26 -14.36 22.59
N ALA A 772 -39.01 -14.52 23.89
CA ALA A 772 -40.09 -14.63 24.90
C ALA A 772 -40.95 -13.36 24.97
N CYS A 773 -40.32 -12.17 24.86
CA CYS A 773 -41.03 -10.89 24.79
C CYS A 773 -41.93 -10.80 23.54
N VAL A 774 -41.43 -11.12 22.36
CA VAL A 774 -42.18 -11.09 21.10
C VAL A 774 -43.36 -12.06 21.17
N LYS A 775 -43.09 -13.30 21.58
CA LYS A 775 -44.13 -14.33 21.73
C LYS A 775 -45.20 -13.92 22.74
N ALA A 776 -44.80 -13.41 23.90
CA ALA A 776 -45.73 -12.94 24.93
C ALA A 776 -46.57 -11.76 24.43
N VAL A 777 -46.01 -10.80 23.68
CA VAL A 777 -46.75 -9.70 23.08
C VAL A 777 -47.75 -10.20 22.05
N PHE A 778 -47.41 -11.13 21.18
CA PHE A 778 -48.29 -11.69 20.19
C PHE A 778 -49.48 -12.39 20.85
N GLU A 779 -49.23 -13.24 21.81
CA GLU A 779 -50.28 -14.00 22.51
C GLU A 779 -51.15 -13.10 23.42
N PHE A 780 -50.52 -12.10 24.07
CA PHE A 780 -51.25 -11.13 24.92
C PHE A 780 -52.13 -10.18 24.11
N MET A 781 -51.69 -9.83 22.89
CA MET A 781 -52.45 -8.94 21.97
C MET A 781 -53.33 -9.70 20.99
N GLY A 782 -53.40 -11.01 21.07
CA GLY A 782 -54.19 -11.85 20.17
C GLY A 782 -53.75 -11.82 18.71
N ILE A 783 -52.46 -11.56 18.46
CA ILE A 783 -51.87 -11.58 17.13
C ILE A 783 -51.59 -13.03 16.75
N SER A 784 -52.21 -13.50 15.68
CA SER A 784 -51.91 -14.82 15.13
C SER A 784 -50.58 -14.77 14.34
N TYR A 785 -49.77 -15.80 14.51
CA TYR A 785 -48.45 -15.88 13.87
C TYR A 785 -48.09 -17.32 13.52
N THR A 786 -47.22 -17.46 12.50
CA THR A 786 -46.51 -18.73 12.23
C THR A 786 -45.16 -18.73 12.95
N GLU A 787 -44.48 -19.88 13.02
CA GLU A 787 -43.11 -19.94 13.58
C GLU A 787 -42.15 -19.06 12.80
N GLU A 788 -42.26 -19.05 11.46
CA GLU A 788 -41.39 -18.22 10.59
C GLU A 788 -41.58 -16.72 10.88
N GLU A 789 -42.83 -16.28 11.08
CA GLU A 789 -43.12 -14.89 11.46
C GLU A 789 -42.57 -14.57 12.85
N LEU A 790 -42.65 -15.49 13.80
CA LEU A 790 -42.04 -15.30 15.13
C LEU A 790 -40.53 -15.12 15.02
N TYR A 791 -39.83 -16.00 14.29
CA TYR A 791 -38.38 -15.88 14.09
C TYR A 791 -37.99 -14.58 13.39
N ALA A 792 -38.74 -14.16 12.37
CA ALA A 792 -38.50 -12.91 11.67
C ALA A 792 -38.63 -11.69 12.60
N HIS A 793 -39.66 -11.63 13.47
CA HIS A 793 -39.83 -10.52 14.41
C HIS A 793 -38.75 -10.50 15.50
N VAL A 794 -38.31 -11.67 15.96
CA VAL A 794 -37.19 -11.75 16.92
C VAL A 794 -35.88 -11.27 16.29
N LEU A 795 -35.62 -11.63 15.04
CA LEU A 795 -34.44 -11.13 14.29
C LEU A 795 -34.51 -9.62 14.12
N VAL A 796 -35.66 -9.08 13.71
CA VAL A 796 -35.90 -7.63 13.59
C VAL A 796 -35.62 -6.91 14.91
N MET A 797 -36.08 -7.45 16.03
CA MET A 797 -35.86 -6.88 17.36
C MET A 797 -34.36 -6.80 17.71
N GLU A 798 -33.61 -7.86 17.49
CA GLU A 798 -32.15 -7.88 17.71
C GLU A 798 -31.42 -6.89 16.80
N GLN A 799 -31.83 -6.76 15.55
CA GLN A 799 -31.26 -5.80 14.60
C GLN A 799 -31.55 -4.36 15.00
N ILE A 800 -32.74 -4.05 15.54
CA ILE A 800 -33.07 -2.73 16.10
C ILE A 800 -32.14 -2.37 17.25
N MET A 801 -31.82 -3.33 18.12
CA MET A 801 -30.86 -3.14 19.22
C MET A 801 -29.41 -3.03 18.74
N SER A 802 -29.12 -3.27 17.48
CA SER A 802 -27.77 -3.19 16.88
C SER A 802 -26.72 -4.03 17.65
N THR A 803 -27.09 -5.17 18.18
CA THR A 803 -26.19 -6.02 18.97
C THR A 803 -25.04 -6.60 18.16
N GLY A 804 -25.18 -6.67 16.82
CA GLY A 804 -24.19 -7.23 15.89
C GLY A 804 -24.01 -8.74 16.03
N GLY A 805 -24.82 -9.40 16.87
CA GLY A 805 -24.79 -10.85 17.06
C GLY A 805 -25.37 -11.64 15.89
N GLY A 806 -25.11 -12.94 15.87
CA GLY A 806 -25.73 -13.88 14.94
C GLY A 806 -27.19 -14.22 15.30
N TRP A 807 -27.88 -14.81 14.37
CA TRP A 807 -29.31 -15.18 14.53
C TRP A 807 -29.56 -16.59 15.08
N GLN A 808 -28.54 -17.35 15.44
CA GLN A 808 -28.71 -18.73 15.96
C GLN A 808 -29.55 -18.80 17.25
N ASP A 809 -29.44 -17.79 18.09
CA ASP A 809 -30.08 -17.75 19.41
C ASP A 809 -31.60 -17.46 19.30
N GLN A 810 -31.95 -16.58 18.35
CA GLN A 810 -33.31 -16.16 18.09
C GLN A 810 -34.22 -17.30 17.61
N VAL A 811 -33.68 -18.40 17.13
CA VAL A 811 -34.38 -19.58 16.68
C VAL A 811 -34.22 -20.74 17.67
N GLY A 812 -32.99 -20.88 18.23
CA GLY A 812 -32.61 -22.08 18.97
C GLY A 812 -33.45 -22.41 20.19
N GLY A 813 -33.77 -21.42 21.02
CA GLY A 813 -34.54 -21.56 22.23
C GLY A 813 -36.03 -21.14 22.11
N VAL A 814 -36.51 -20.79 20.92
CA VAL A 814 -37.88 -20.26 20.73
C VAL A 814 -38.91 -21.36 20.65
N THR A 815 -38.57 -22.47 20.01
CA THR A 815 -39.38 -23.68 19.90
C THR A 815 -38.56 -24.90 20.29
N ASN A 816 -39.24 -25.97 20.69
CA ASN A 816 -38.60 -27.24 20.99
C ASN A 816 -38.00 -27.87 19.73
N GLY A 817 -37.22 -28.91 19.91
CA GLY A 817 -36.65 -29.72 18.85
C GLY A 817 -35.19 -29.41 18.51
N ILE A 818 -34.64 -30.24 17.63
CA ILE A 818 -33.38 -30.01 16.96
C ILE A 818 -33.68 -29.30 15.66
N LYS A 819 -32.98 -28.23 15.38
CA LYS A 819 -33.26 -27.38 14.22
C LYS A 819 -32.02 -27.19 13.37
N TYR A 820 -32.20 -27.35 12.06
CA TYR A 820 -31.24 -27.00 11.04
C TYR A 820 -31.71 -25.72 10.36
N ILE A 821 -30.92 -24.67 10.48
CA ILE A 821 -31.33 -23.33 10.11
C ILE A 821 -30.39 -22.84 9.03
N THR A 822 -30.90 -22.26 7.95
CA THR A 822 -30.12 -21.65 6.88
C THR A 822 -30.65 -20.26 6.53
N SER A 823 -29.74 -19.38 6.08
CA SER A 823 -30.12 -18.09 5.49
C SER A 823 -29.46 -17.91 4.13
N LYS A 824 -30.04 -17.05 3.30
CA LYS A 824 -29.47 -16.63 2.04
C LYS A 824 -28.59 -15.36 2.27
N PRO A 825 -27.59 -15.11 1.42
CA PRO A 825 -26.90 -13.83 1.41
C PRO A 825 -27.86 -12.65 1.22
N GLY A 826 -27.59 -11.54 1.93
CA GLY A 826 -28.39 -10.31 1.89
C GLY A 826 -28.38 -9.60 3.24
N LEU A 827 -28.69 -8.30 3.25
CA LEU A 827 -28.85 -7.53 4.51
C LEU A 827 -30.14 -7.90 5.22
N ASP A 828 -31.19 -8.19 4.46
CA ASP A 828 -32.47 -8.73 4.95
C ASP A 828 -32.37 -10.26 5.05
N GLN A 829 -32.06 -10.75 6.24
CA GLN A 829 -31.85 -12.18 6.49
C GLN A 829 -33.19 -12.93 6.57
N GLN A 830 -33.48 -13.79 5.60
CA GLN A 830 -34.62 -14.69 5.59
C GLN A 830 -34.17 -16.07 6.05
N LEU A 831 -34.70 -16.50 7.22
CA LEU A 831 -34.33 -17.78 7.83
C LEU A 831 -35.26 -18.89 7.32
N ARG A 832 -34.67 -20.03 6.97
CA ARG A 832 -35.37 -21.28 6.73
C ARG A 832 -35.00 -22.23 7.84
N VAL A 833 -36.01 -22.63 8.63
CA VAL A 833 -35.87 -23.51 9.77
C VAL A 833 -36.44 -24.88 9.43
N GLU A 834 -35.66 -25.91 9.62
CA GLU A 834 -36.09 -27.31 9.42
C GLU A 834 -35.92 -28.05 10.73
N HIS A 835 -37.04 -28.59 11.27
CA HIS A 835 -37.04 -29.46 12.44
C HIS A 835 -36.53 -30.85 12.05
N ILE A 836 -35.57 -31.36 12.83
CA ILE A 836 -34.97 -32.68 12.59
C ILE A 836 -35.69 -33.72 13.44
N GLU A 837 -36.34 -34.67 12.78
CA GLU A 837 -36.98 -35.78 13.41
C GLU A 837 -36.02 -36.96 13.61
N LEU A 838 -35.84 -37.40 14.87
CA LEU A 838 -34.98 -38.52 15.20
C LEU A 838 -35.81 -39.74 15.59
N GLN A 839 -35.27 -40.94 15.36
CA GLN A 839 -35.87 -42.18 15.86
C GLN A 839 -35.86 -42.21 17.40
N PRO A 840 -36.83 -42.85 18.07
CA PRO A 840 -36.93 -42.89 19.52
C PRO A 840 -35.64 -43.37 20.22
N GLU A 841 -34.96 -44.35 19.65
CA GLU A 841 -33.73 -44.91 20.18
C GLU A 841 -32.58 -43.86 20.12
N THR A 842 -32.51 -43.10 19.05
CA THR A 842 -31.52 -42.04 18.88
C THR A 842 -31.79 -40.90 19.87
N LYS A 843 -33.05 -40.49 20.05
CA LYS A 843 -33.46 -39.49 21.05
C LYS A 843 -33.00 -39.92 22.45
N LYS A 844 -33.26 -41.16 22.81
CA LYS A 844 -32.87 -41.72 24.10
C LYS A 844 -31.37 -41.75 24.30
N GLU A 845 -30.60 -42.31 23.33
CA GLU A 845 -29.17 -42.40 23.41
C GLU A 845 -28.55 -41.00 23.48
N LEU A 846 -29.00 -40.02 22.69
CA LEU A 846 -28.52 -38.67 22.68
C LEU A 846 -28.73 -38.00 24.04
N ASN A 847 -29.92 -38.12 24.67
CA ASN A 847 -30.19 -37.58 26.01
C ASN A 847 -29.39 -38.27 27.13
N GLU A 848 -29.11 -39.56 27.01
CA GLU A 848 -28.28 -40.29 27.97
C GLU A 848 -26.81 -39.84 27.91
N ARG A 849 -26.27 -39.51 26.71
CA ARG A 849 -24.86 -39.20 26.50
C ARG A 849 -24.55 -37.71 26.49
N PHE A 850 -25.50 -36.84 26.24
CA PHE A 850 -25.29 -35.39 26.22
C PHE A 850 -25.23 -34.82 27.63
N CYS A 851 -24.20 -34.02 27.94
CA CYS A 851 -24.02 -33.39 29.24
C CYS A 851 -23.52 -31.95 29.09
N LEU A 852 -23.87 -31.11 30.08
CA LEU A 852 -23.37 -29.78 30.26
C LEU A 852 -22.50 -29.69 31.53
N ILE A 853 -21.35 -29.01 31.40
CA ILE A 853 -20.42 -28.73 32.51
C ILE A 853 -20.32 -27.22 32.64
N TYR A 854 -20.70 -26.67 33.79
CA TYR A 854 -20.47 -25.27 34.09
C TYR A 854 -19.02 -25.07 34.55
N THR A 855 -18.32 -24.09 33.97
CA THR A 855 -16.89 -23.84 34.26
C THR A 855 -16.65 -23.11 35.59
N GLY A 856 -17.70 -22.70 36.34
CA GLY A 856 -17.55 -21.83 37.50
C GLY A 856 -17.17 -20.39 37.17
N GLN A 857 -16.84 -20.10 35.89
CA GLN A 857 -16.40 -18.79 35.43
C GLN A 857 -17.46 -18.13 34.56
N ARG A 858 -17.73 -16.85 34.86
CA ARG A 858 -18.45 -16.02 33.91
C ARG A 858 -17.55 -15.70 32.74
N ARG A 859 -18.11 -15.66 31.53
CA ARG A 859 -17.39 -15.21 30.36
C ARG A 859 -16.83 -13.81 30.60
N LEU A 860 -15.52 -13.62 30.45
CA LEU A 860 -14.90 -12.31 30.41
C LEU A 860 -15.40 -11.57 29.16
N ALA A 861 -15.87 -10.35 29.34
CA ALA A 861 -16.32 -9.48 28.26
C ALA A 861 -15.11 -9.11 27.37
N ARG A 862 -14.74 -9.98 26.44
CA ARG A 862 -13.82 -9.69 25.36
C ARG A 862 -14.62 -9.23 24.14
N ASN A 863 -14.04 -8.37 23.33
CA ASN A 863 -14.58 -8.02 22.01
C ASN A 863 -14.38 -9.17 20.98
N LEU A 864 -14.72 -10.43 21.40
CA LEU A 864 -14.55 -11.62 20.56
C LEU A 864 -15.24 -11.47 19.20
N LEU A 865 -16.44 -10.89 19.20
CA LEU A 865 -17.17 -10.59 17.98
C LEU A 865 -16.35 -9.70 17.03
N ARG A 866 -15.74 -8.64 17.55
CA ARG A 866 -14.89 -7.76 16.74
C ARG A 866 -13.66 -8.47 16.19
N ASP A 867 -13.06 -9.36 16.97
CA ASP A 867 -11.87 -10.10 16.53
C ASP A 867 -12.22 -11.08 15.41
N VAL A 868 -13.29 -11.84 15.53
CA VAL A 868 -13.75 -12.78 14.47
C VAL A 868 -14.17 -12.03 13.21
N VAL A 869 -15.02 -11.02 13.36
CA VAL A 869 -15.48 -10.19 12.22
C VAL A 869 -14.30 -9.48 11.58
N GLY A 870 -13.36 -8.95 12.36
CA GLY A 870 -12.14 -8.30 11.87
C GLY A 870 -11.27 -9.23 11.02
N ARG A 871 -11.07 -10.47 11.45
CA ARG A 871 -10.35 -11.50 10.65
C ARG A 871 -11.07 -11.83 9.35
N TYR A 872 -12.38 -11.94 9.39
CA TYR A 872 -13.20 -12.18 8.19
C TYR A 872 -13.10 -11.00 7.21
N VAL A 873 -13.36 -9.78 7.67
CA VAL A 873 -13.29 -8.55 6.88
C VAL A 873 -11.86 -8.31 6.36
N GLY A 874 -10.86 -8.68 7.15
CA GLY A 874 -9.44 -8.62 6.80
C GLY A 874 -8.95 -9.75 5.88
N ASN A 875 -9.84 -10.59 5.38
CA ASN A 875 -9.54 -11.73 4.49
C ASN A 875 -8.46 -12.67 5.04
N GLU A 876 -8.46 -12.98 6.34
CA GLU A 876 -7.54 -13.96 6.91
C GLU A 876 -7.81 -15.38 6.41
N PRO A 877 -6.87 -16.04 5.71
CA PRO A 877 -7.12 -17.32 5.04
C PRO A 877 -7.60 -18.43 5.97
N ASP A 878 -7.00 -18.55 7.16
CA ASP A 878 -7.35 -19.57 8.13
C ASP A 878 -8.76 -19.37 8.69
N SER A 879 -9.15 -18.11 8.92
CA SER A 879 -10.49 -17.74 9.38
C SER A 879 -11.54 -18.00 8.32
N LEU A 880 -11.28 -17.59 7.07
CA LEU A 880 -12.18 -17.85 5.93
C LEU A 880 -12.37 -19.34 5.68
N TYR A 881 -11.28 -20.13 5.71
CA TYR A 881 -11.34 -21.58 5.59
C TYR A 881 -12.20 -22.20 6.69
N ALA A 882 -11.92 -21.84 7.95
CA ALA A 882 -12.62 -22.40 9.08
C ALA A 882 -14.13 -22.08 9.06
N LEU A 883 -14.52 -20.85 8.70
CA LEU A 883 -15.92 -20.43 8.58
C LEU A 883 -16.67 -21.20 7.48
N ASN A 884 -16.02 -21.43 6.34
CA ASN A 884 -16.59 -22.26 5.26
C ASN A 884 -16.77 -23.73 5.69
N GLU A 885 -15.77 -24.30 6.37
CA GLU A 885 -15.85 -25.68 6.85
C GLU A 885 -16.89 -25.85 7.96
N ILE A 886 -17.04 -24.90 8.85
CA ILE A 886 -18.05 -24.91 9.93
C ILE A 886 -19.47 -25.08 9.36
N GLN A 887 -19.81 -24.39 8.26
CA GLN A 887 -21.12 -24.56 7.61
C GLN A 887 -21.31 -25.96 7.03
N LYS A 888 -20.29 -26.52 6.39
CA LYS A 888 -20.32 -27.89 5.85
C LYS A 888 -20.46 -28.94 6.96
N VAL A 889 -19.73 -28.74 8.06
CA VAL A 889 -19.79 -29.64 9.23
C VAL A 889 -21.17 -29.63 9.82
N ALA A 890 -21.88 -28.50 9.93
CA ALA A 890 -23.26 -28.44 10.42
C ALA A 890 -24.21 -29.25 9.54
N ALA A 891 -24.04 -29.21 8.22
CA ALA A 891 -24.84 -30.03 7.30
C ALA A 891 -24.54 -31.54 7.45
N LEU A 892 -23.26 -31.90 7.62
CA LEU A 892 -22.89 -33.31 7.87
C LEU A 892 -23.42 -33.81 9.23
N MET A 893 -23.33 -32.99 10.29
CA MET A 893 -23.90 -33.31 11.60
C MET A 893 -25.40 -33.61 11.54
N ARG A 894 -26.17 -32.77 10.81
CA ARG A 894 -27.59 -33.01 10.54
C ARG A 894 -27.78 -34.40 9.96
N PHE A 895 -27.06 -34.71 8.89
CA PHE A 895 -27.16 -35.97 8.15
C PHE A 895 -26.87 -37.20 9.04
N GLU A 896 -25.84 -37.15 9.88
CA GLU A 896 -25.47 -38.23 10.78
C GLU A 896 -26.50 -38.42 11.92
N LEU A 897 -27.07 -37.32 12.44
CA LEU A 897 -28.14 -37.40 13.43
C LEU A 897 -29.42 -38.03 12.86
N GLU A 898 -29.85 -37.64 11.66
CA GLU A 898 -31.02 -38.23 10.97
C GLU A 898 -30.86 -39.76 10.74
N ARG A 899 -29.62 -40.21 10.59
CA ARG A 899 -29.26 -41.64 10.45
C ARG A 899 -29.11 -42.39 11.80
N GLY A 900 -29.19 -41.68 12.92
CA GLY A 900 -28.96 -42.25 14.25
C GLY A 900 -27.48 -42.56 14.54
N LYS A 901 -26.53 -41.87 13.84
CA LYS A 901 -25.09 -42.11 13.94
C LYS A 901 -24.46 -41.14 14.94
N ILE A 902 -24.67 -41.36 16.26
CA ILE A 902 -24.22 -40.44 17.32
C ILE A 902 -22.69 -40.43 17.44
N ASP A 903 -22.00 -41.52 17.17
CA ASP A 903 -20.52 -41.56 17.26
C ASP A 903 -19.90 -40.71 16.15
N GLU A 904 -20.40 -40.80 14.91
CA GLU A 904 -19.98 -39.97 13.77
C GLU A 904 -20.35 -38.48 14.01
N PHE A 905 -21.52 -38.23 14.63
CA PHE A 905 -21.89 -36.88 15.07
C PHE A 905 -20.91 -36.33 16.13
N ALA A 906 -20.43 -37.14 17.07
CA ALA A 906 -19.44 -36.77 18.07
C ALA A 906 -18.09 -36.41 17.45
N ASP A 907 -17.64 -37.19 16.44
CA ASP A 907 -16.41 -36.88 15.67
C ASP A 907 -16.52 -35.50 14.96
N LEU A 908 -17.70 -35.22 14.36
CA LEU A 908 -17.94 -33.93 13.71
C LEU A 908 -18.02 -32.78 14.72
N LEU A 909 -18.49 -33.01 15.94
CA LEU A 909 -18.51 -32.02 17.01
C LEU A 909 -17.09 -31.64 17.46
N ASN A 910 -16.19 -32.62 17.58
CA ASN A 910 -14.77 -32.39 17.84
C ASN A 910 -14.12 -31.60 16.70
N TYR A 911 -14.40 -31.97 15.44
CA TYR A 911 -13.84 -31.26 14.30
C TYR A 911 -14.36 -29.81 14.23
N HIS A 912 -15.64 -29.59 14.54
CA HIS A 912 -16.19 -28.24 14.65
C HIS A 912 -15.49 -27.43 15.77
N TRP A 913 -15.19 -28.07 16.91
CA TRP A 913 -14.43 -27.42 17.98
C TRP A 913 -13.02 -26.99 17.53
N GLU A 914 -12.32 -27.82 16.78
CA GLU A 914 -11.03 -27.47 16.22
C GLU A 914 -11.11 -26.27 15.25
N LEU A 915 -12.14 -26.23 14.40
CA LEU A 915 -12.40 -25.11 13.51
C LEU A 915 -12.73 -23.83 14.28
N SER A 916 -13.55 -23.92 15.33
CA SER A 916 -13.90 -22.79 16.20
C SER A 916 -12.67 -22.14 16.84
N ARG A 917 -11.71 -22.94 17.26
CA ARG A 917 -10.42 -22.47 17.81
C ARG A 917 -9.54 -21.78 16.74
N LYS A 918 -9.66 -22.13 15.48
CA LYS A 918 -8.99 -21.43 14.37
C LYS A 918 -9.68 -20.08 14.08
N VAL A 919 -10.99 -20.01 14.17
CA VAL A 919 -11.74 -18.75 14.02
C VAL A 919 -11.39 -17.80 15.17
N ASP A 920 -11.37 -18.32 16.40
CA ASP A 920 -11.05 -17.55 17.59
C ASP A 920 -10.23 -18.36 18.63
N ALA A 921 -8.97 -18.04 18.75
CA ALA A 921 -8.07 -18.64 19.75
C ALA A 921 -8.51 -18.34 21.20
N GLY A 922 -9.30 -17.29 21.42
CA GLY A 922 -9.84 -16.91 22.73
C GLY A 922 -11.07 -17.70 23.16
N SER A 923 -11.59 -18.59 22.31
CA SER A 923 -12.73 -19.46 22.64
C SER A 923 -12.42 -20.47 23.75
N THR A 924 -11.15 -20.80 23.98
CA THR A 924 -10.67 -21.62 25.08
C THR A 924 -9.75 -20.86 26.05
N ASN A 925 -9.50 -21.45 27.21
CA ASN A 925 -8.51 -20.99 28.20
C ASN A 925 -7.96 -22.19 28.98
N THR A 926 -6.95 -21.95 29.83
CA THR A 926 -6.27 -23.01 30.60
C THR A 926 -7.21 -23.86 31.46
N LEU A 927 -8.24 -23.26 32.08
CA LEU A 927 -9.21 -24.02 32.87
C LEU A 927 -10.09 -24.92 32.01
N ILE A 928 -10.61 -24.41 30.87
CA ILE A 928 -11.42 -25.19 29.94
C ILE A 928 -10.63 -26.38 29.40
N ASP A 929 -9.37 -26.14 29.02
CA ASP A 929 -8.47 -27.19 28.50
C ASP A 929 -8.15 -28.24 29.58
N GLN A 930 -7.97 -27.82 30.84
CA GLN A 930 -7.80 -28.72 31.97
C GLN A 930 -9.05 -29.57 32.24
N ILE A 931 -10.25 -28.97 32.21
CA ILE A 931 -11.49 -29.71 32.38
C ILE A 931 -11.58 -30.79 31.29
N PHE A 932 -11.42 -30.44 30.03
CA PHE A 932 -11.51 -31.38 28.91
C PHE A 932 -10.46 -32.50 29.01
N LEU A 933 -9.23 -32.17 29.39
CA LEU A 933 -8.15 -33.15 29.57
C LEU A 933 -8.47 -34.15 30.70
N SER A 934 -9.05 -33.69 31.82
CA SER A 934 -9.35 -34.49 33.00
C SER A 934 -10.46 -35.52 32.79
N ILE A 935 -11.25 -35.37 31.73
CA ILE A 935 -12.41 -36.23 31.41
C ILE A 935 -12.28 -36.89 30.00
N GLU A 936 -11.15 -36.81 29.35
CA GLU A 936 -10.94 -37.32 28.00
C GLU A 936 -11.18 -38.83 27.85
N ASP A 937 -10.95 -39.57 28.93
CA ASP A 937 -11.26 -41.02 29.02
C ASP A 937 -12.74 -41.30 29.13
N LEU A 938 -13.61 -40.34 29.45
CA LEU A 938 -15.04 -40.46 29.68
C LEU A 938 -15.89 -39.97 28.50
N ILE A 939 -15.32 -39.19 27.59
CA ILE A 939 -16.08 -38.50 26.54
C ILE A 939 -15.61 -38.90 25.12
N ASP A 940 -16.56 -38.89 24.17
CA ASP A 940 -16.31 -39.04 22.73
C ASP A 940 -16.24 -37.68 22.05
N ALA A 941 -16.92 -36.64 22.57
CA ALA A 941 -16.85 -35.31 21.99
C ALA A 941 -16.88 -34.21 23.06
N LYS A 942 -16.33 -33.05 22.69
CA LYS A 942 -16.22 -31.84 23.52
C LYS A 942 -16.34 -30.58 22.71
N MET A 943 -17.02 -29.58 23.26
CA MET A 943 -17.09 -28.23 22.69
C MET A 943 -17.56 -27.23 23.76
N VAL A 944 -17.21 -25.94 23.60
CA VAL A 944 -17.77 -24.86 24.44
C VAL A 944 -19.14 -24.41 23.92
N CYS A 945 -20.03 -23.99 24.83
CA CYS A 945 -21.28 -23.36 24.41
C CYS A 945 -21.08 -21.88 24.09
N GLY A 946 -21.72 -21.42 23.01
CA GLY A 946 -21.60 -20.03 22.53
C GLY A 946 -20.18 -19.68 22.05
N ALA A 947 -19.75 -18.42 22.23
CA ALA A 947 -18.47 -17.94 21.73
C ALA A 947 -17.25 -18.34 22.59
N GLY A 948 -17.44 -19.07 23.67
CA GLY A 948 -16.33 -19.58 24.50
C GLY A 948 -15.79 -18.62 25.56
N GLY A 949 -14.61 -18.96 26.11
CA GLY A 949 -13.94 -18.19 27.15
C GLY A 949 -14.49 -18.35 28.57
N GLY A 950 -15.54 -19.16 28.77
CA GLY A 950 -16.22 -19.43 30.03
C GLY A 950 -17.65 -19.90 29.83
N GLY A 951 -18.47 -19.97 30.86
CA GLY A 951 -19.86 -20.44 30.80
C GLY A 951 -19.96 -21.96 30.80
N PHE A 952 -20.77 -22.54 29.92
CA PHE A 952 -20.99 -23.98 29.82
C PHE A 952 -20.14 -24.64 28.73
N LEU A 953 -19.71 -25.85 29.03
CA LEU A 953 -19.12 -26.81 28.11
C LEU A 953 -20.13 -27.90 27.79
N GLN A 954 -20.17 -28.38 26.57
CA GLN A 954 -20.97 -29.50 26.15
C GLN A 954 -20.10 -30.70 25.79
N VAL A 955 -20.51 -31.87 26.20
CA VAL A 955 -19.80 -33.11 25.93
C VAL A 955 -20.75 -34.23 25.56
N ILE A 956 -20.29 -35.18 24.78
CA ILE A 956 -20.95 -36.47 24.50
C ILE A 956 -20.18 -37.57 25.23
N LEU A 957 -20.82 -38.26 26.14
CA LEU A 957 -20.23 -39.35 26.92
C LEU A 957 -19.95 -40.56 26.03
N LYS A 958 -18.90 -41.32 26.37
CA LYS A 958 -18.68 -42.64 25.77
C LYS A 958 -19.83 -43.59 26.12
N LYS A 959 -20.09 -44.54 25.25
CA LYS A 959 -21.10 -45.58 25.50
C LYS A 959 -20.78 -46.33 26.78
N GLY A 960 -21.81 -46.42 27.66
CA GLY A 960 -21.67 -47.06 28.97
C GLY A 960 -21.15 -46.18 30.09
N VAL A 961 -20.72 -44.94 29.82
CA VAL A 961 -20.40 -43.94 30.83
C VAL A 961 -21.70 -43.20 31.24
N THR A 962 -21.95 -43.03 32.55
CA THR A 962 -23.11 -42.32 33.04
C THR A 962 -22.81 -40.87 33.42
N LYS A 963 -23.84 -40.02 33.46
CA LYS A 963 -23.76 -38.63 33.94
C LYS A 963 -23.21 -38.53 35.37
N GLU A 964 -23.58 -39.51 36.22
CA GLU A 964 -23.11 -39.64 37.62
C GLU A 964 -21.59 -39.89 37.67
N THR A 965 -21.06 -40.71 36.74
CA THR A 965 -19.61 -40.96 36.65
C THR A 965 -18.86 -39.68 36.29
N LEU A 966 -19.37 -38.94 35.34
CA LEU A 966 -18.78 -37.63 34.95
C LEU A 966 -18.84 -36.64 36.13
N ARG A 967 -20.00 -36.54 36.80
CA ARG A 967 -20.20 -35.65 37.94
C ARG A 967 -19.26 -36.00 39.11
N ALA A 968 -19.08 -37.30 39.38
CA ALA A 968 -18.14 -37.75 40.42
C ALA A 968 -16.70 -37.34 40.09
N ARG A 969 -16.25 -37.52 38.85
CA ARG A 969 -14.91 -37.11 38.35
C ARG A 969 -14.69 -35.61 38.47
N ILE A 970 -15.67 -34.81 38.04
CA ILE A 970 -15.59 -33.35 38.09
C ILE A 970 -15.52 -32.86 39.54
N ARG A 971 -16.36 -33.40 40.42
CA ARG A 971 -16.35 -33.05 41.87
C ARG A 971 -15.07 -33.44 42.56
N GLU A 972 -14.47 -34.60 42.21
CA GLU A 972 -13.18 -35.02 42.73
C GLU A 972 -12.06 -34.07 42.41
N LEU A 973 -11.97 -33.63 41.14
CA LEU A 973 -10.85 -32.90 40.63
C LEU A 973 -10.96 -31.37 40.79
N PHE A 974 -12.19 -30.84 40.81
CA PHE A 974 -12.43 -29.40 40.78
C PHE A 974 -13.15 -28.85 42.01
N GLN A 975 -13.30 -29.61 43.08
CA GLN A 975 -13.94 -29.29 44.38
C GLN A 975 -14.46 -27.83 44.49
N ASP A 976 -13.80 -26.93 45.18
CA ASP A 976 -14.28 -25.58 45.47
C ASP A 976 -14.14 -24.56 44.31
N SER A 977 -13.90 -25.03 43.10
CA SER A 977 -13.70 -24.16 41.91
C SER A 977 -15.01 -23.61 41.28
N GLY A 978 -16.15 -24.16 41.69
CA GLY A 978 -17.44 -23.83 41.07
C GLY A 978 -17.74 -24.58 39.76
N VAL A 979 -16.83 -25.47 39.34
CA VAL A 979 -17.06 -26.38 38.16
C VAL A 979 -18.01 -27.49 38.59
N ASP A 980 -19.12 -27.65 37.90
CA ASP A 980 -20.07 -28.73 38.17
C ASP A 980 -20.82 -29.19 36.89
N VAL A 981 -21.33 -30.43 36.91
CA VAL A 981 -22.19 -30.98 35.87
C VAL A 981 -23.63 -30.61 36.20
N TRP A 982 -24.29 -29.91 35.27
CA TRP A 982 -25.68 -29.49 35.39
C TRP A 982 -26.62 -30.47 34.65
N ASP A 983 -27.79 -30.72 35.23
CA ASP A 983 -28.78 -31.56 34.59
C ASP A 983 -29.40 -30.82 33.42
N CYS A 984 -29.37 -31.45 32.26
CA CYS A 984 -29.99 -30.94 31.05
C CYS A 984 -30.68 -32.06 30.26
N GLU A 985 -31.71 -31.70 29.58
CA GLU A 985 -32.47 -32.61 28.70
C GLU A 985 -32.74 -31.89 27.37
N ILE A 986 -32.52 -32.60 26.27
CA ILE A 986 -32.88 -32.13 24.93
C ILE A 986 -34.41 -32.28 24.80
N LEU A 987 -35.07 -31.19 24.46
CA LEU A 987 -36.51 -31.13 24.26
C LEU A 987 -36.79 -31.43 22.79
N PHE A 988 -37.31 -32.63 22.50
CA PHE A 988 -37.63 -33.04 21.14
C PHE A 988 -39.03 -32.67 20.68
#